data_67c37772a9f369e5ece19162f54890df
#
_entry.id   67c37772a9f369e5ece19162f54890df
#
_cell.length_a   1.000
_cell.length_b   1.000
_cell.length_c   1.000
_cell.angle_alpha   90.00
_cell.angle_beta   90.00
_cell.angle_gamma   90.00
#
_symmetry.space_group_name_H-M   'P 1'
#
loop_
_entity.id
_entity.type
_entity.pdbx_description
1 polymer ?
#
loop_
_entity_poly.entity_id
_entity_poly.type
_entity_poly.pdbx_seq_one_letter_code
_entity_poly.pdbx_strand_id
1 'polypeptide(L)'
;MSELRVETLLMPAADLGPENPLPPLMTGRDLHVPEGPLPGIPDEMRRNITYGRVSSILPYTMQDGYNRDRRPCEFQVAVLENEILRATFLLEFGGRLWSLVHKPSGRELLDRNPVFQPANLALRNAWFSGGVEWNIGTIGHSPFTCSPLFAARVEGSEGMPILRLYEWERIRQVPFQIDAYLPDGSPVLFICVRITNPPPEDGRRQTEVPMYWWSNIAVPETESTRVIVPATSAYSFGYAGGGLARVEIPRVRGVDVSYPTNIGRAADFFFHIEDDTRRWITALDEEGRGLIQASTARLKGRKLFLWGTGEGGRRWQTFLAEPGHAYIEIQAGLARTQLEHLPMPTGTSWSWLEAYGLMEADPARVRGADWPAAVEDVGARLDVLISSQELEAELVHQRPWLDAAPAELIQRGSGWGALERLRREAIGEPPFAGDGLIFDDASLTSAQAPWVHVLEHGEFPDADPTVAPSGYVIQPAWRELLERSVQVDPEQGAEEATWFAWLHLGVMRYASGEVERAREAWERSMTVCANPWAARNLALVAWEVGRLDEATARYVQALQMAPTLLPLMIECGQKLIAMGRVQTWLDLLDVASADGQVQEMAGLRRAGRIRLLEGQAALATGDLDRVASLFDGTLVVDDLREGEVSLSQLWYDYHMQRLSRLEDVPVDDALEARVRREYPVPAFLDFRISAER
;
A
#
# COMPACT_ATOMS: atom_id res chain seq x y z
N MET A 1 16.25 23.60 -22.84
CA MET A 1 16.18 24.08 -21.44
C MET A 1 15.18 23.25 -20.70
N SER A 2 15.52 22.87 -19.48
CA SER A 2 14.63 22.13 -18.58
C SER A 2 13.47 23.01 -18.10
N GLU A 3 12.26 22.44 -18.06
CA GLU A 3 11.04 23.15 -17.65
C GLU A 3 10.22 22.28 -16.71
N LEU A 4 9.67 22.90 -15.68
CA LEU A 4 8.67 22.31 -14.78
C LEU A 4 7.37 23.12 -14.88
N ARG A 5 6.26 22.47 -15.22
CA ARG A 5 4.94 23.10 -15.30
C ARG A 5 3.85 22.18 -14.75
N VAL A 6 2.72 22.75 -14.41
CA VAL A 6 1.52 22.01 -14.01
C VAL A 6 0.58 21.93 -15.20
N GLU A 7 0.08 20.72 -15.47
CA GLU A 7 -0.86 20.43 -16.55
C GLU A 7 -2.08 19.65 -16.02
N THR A 8 -3.08 19.46 -16.87
CA THR A 8 -4.22 18.59 -16.60
C THR A 8 -4.12 17.32 -17.44
N LEU A 9 -4.22 16.16 -16.78
CA LEU A 9 -4.32 14.85 -17.43
C LEU A 9 -5.77 14.36 -17.37
N LEU A 10 -6.36 14.05 -18.52
CA LEU A 10 -7.66 13.40 -18.60
C LEU A 10 -7.48 11.90 -18.76
N MET A 11 -8.07 11.09 -17.87
CA MET A 11 -8.12 9.64 -18.01
C MET A 11 -9.39 9.05 -17.38
N PRO A 12 -9.84 7.87 -17.84
CA PRO A 12 -10.94 7.16 -17.17
C PRO A 12 -10.52 6.76 -15.75
N ALA A 13 -11.34 7.07 -14.76
CA ALA A 13 -11.05 6.83 -13.37
C ALA A 13 -12.28 6.35 -12.60
N ALA A 14 -12.09 5.38 -11.73
CA ALA A 14 -13.04 5.05 -10.68
C ALA A 14 -12.86 6.00 -9.48
N ASP A 15 -13.96 6.23 -8.75
CA ASP A 15 -13.93 7.06 -7.55
C ASP A 15 -13.20 6.31 -6.41
N LEU A 16 -12.36 7.02 -5.68
CA LEU A 16 -11.69 6.48 -4.49
C LEU A 16 -12.65 6.34 -3.29
N GLY A 17 -13.73 7.12 -3.29
CA GLY A 17 -14.71 7.14 -2.23
C GLY A 17 -14.19 7.68 -0.89
N PRO A 18 -15.03 7.64 0.16
CA PRO A 18 -14.64 8.09 1.50
C PRO A 18 -13.67 7.11 2.16
N GLU A 19 -12.81 7.63 3.02
CA GLU A 19 -11.99 6.80 3.91
C GLU A 19 -12.86 6.06 4.93
N ASN A 20 -12.43 4.86 5.31
CA ASN A 20 -13.06 4.07 6.35
C ASN A 20 -12.82 4.71 7.72
N PRO A 21 -13.85 5.14 8.46
CA PRO A 21 -13.67 5.80 9.74
C PRO A 21 -13.32 4.87 10.91
N LEU A 22 -13.39 3.55 10.70
CA LEU A 22 -13.04 2.58 11.74
C LEU A 22 -11.52 2.53 11.93
N PRO A 23 -11.01 2.61 13.18
CA PRO A 23 -9.58 2.46 13.39
C PRO A 23 -9.14 1.04 13.00
N PRO A 24 -8.08 0.87 12.19
CA PRO A 24 -7.57 -0.43 11.82
C PRO A 24 -6.78 -1.07 12.98
N LEU A 25 -7.50 -1.49 14.02
CA LEU A 25 -6.90 -2.08 15.24
C LEU A 25 -6.17 -3.38 14.93
N MET A 26 -6.69 -4.17 13.98
CA MET A 26 -6.07 -5.39 13.49
C MET A 26 -5.84 -5.28 11.99
N THR A 27 -4.62 -5.52 11.55
CA THR A 27 -4.33 -5.76 10.15
C THR A 27 -4.48 -7.25 9.84
N GLY A 28 -5.00 -7.57 8.65
CA GLY A 28 -5.01 -8.95 8.18
C GLY A 28 -3.59 -9.52 8.05
N ARG A 29 -3.50 -10.84 7.85
CA ARG A 29 -2.22 -11.53 7.64
C ARG A 29 -1.48 -10.95 6.44
N ASP A 30 -0.23 -10.59 6.63
CA ASP A 30 0.66 -10.17 5.55
C ASP A 30 1.11 -11.38 4.74
N LEU A 31 0.77 -11.42 3.45
CA LEU A 31 1.16 -12.49 2.52
C LEU A 31 2.67 -12.56 2.27
N HIS A 32 3.39 -11.47 2.54
CA HIS A 32 4.82 -11.35 2.35
C HIS A 32 5.63 -11.76 3.59
N VAL A 33 5.00 -12.35 4.59
CA VAL A 33 5.72 -12.94 5.73
C VAL A 33 6.17 -14.34 5.37
N PRO A 34 7.48 -14.62 5.27
CA PRO A 34 7.96 -15.97 5.08
C PRO A 34 7.56 -16.86 6.25
N GLU A 35 6.94 -18.01 5.95
CA GLU A 35 6.56 -18.99 6.97
C GLU A 35 7.66 -20.05 7.15
N GLY A 36 7.97 -20.36 8.40
CA GLY A 36 8.90 -21.42 8.75
C GLY A 36 10.38 -21.06 8.65
N PRO A 37 11.28 -22.07 8.67
CA PRO A 37 12.70 -21.86 8.63
C PRO A 37 13.13 -21.27 7.28
N LEU A 38 14.13 -20.37 7.32
CA LEU A 38 14.72 -19.71 6.15
C LEU A 38 16.12 -20.27 5.88
N PRO A 39 16.26 -21.52 5.37
CA PRO A 39 17.56 -22.14 5.15
C PRO A 39 18.33 -21.40 4.05
N GLY A 40 19.65 -21.18 4.28
CA GLY A 40 20.52 -20.50 3.31
C GLY A 40 20.33 -18.98 3.22
N ILE A 41 19.47 -18.40 4.05
CA ILE A 41 19.32 -16.95 4.16
C ILE A 41 20.32 -16.40 5.20
N PRO A 42 21.09 -15.34 4.89
CA PRO A 42 22.03 -14.72 5.82
C PRO A 42 21.39 -14.28 7.13
N ASP A 43 22.15 -14.35 8.24
CA ASP A 43 21.64 -14.00 9.58
C ASP A 43 21.19 -12.54 9.68
N GLU A 44 21.89 -11.63 9.01
CA GLU A 44 21.50 -10.21 8.95
C GLU A 44 20.13 -10.07 8.29
N MET A 45 19.91 -10.69 7.14
CA MET A 45 18.64 -10.66 6.43
C MET A 45 17.51 -11.26 7.28
N ARG A 46 17.77 -12.38 7.99
CA ARG A 46 16.77 -12.98 8.92
C ARG A 46 16.38 -12.02 10.05
N ARG A 47 17.35 -11.31 10.64
CA ARG A 47 17.05 -10.29 11.65
C ARG A 47 16.21 -9.16 11.08
N ASN A 48 16.59 -8.65 9.91
CA ASN A 48 15.89 -7.56 9.23
C ASN A 48 14.46 -7.94 8.82
N ILE A 49 14.20 -9.20 8.46
CA ILE A 49 12.86 -9.72 8.12
C ILE A 49 11.91 -9.66 9.32
N THR A 50 12.40 -9.89 10.53
CA THR A 50 11.59 -9.87 11.75
C THR A 50 11.57 -8.51 12.44
N TYR A 51 12.55 -7.65 12.14
CA TYR A 51 12.70 -6.32 12.74
C TYR A 51 11.63 -5.36 12.22
N GLY A 52 11.08 -4.55 13.13
CA GLY A 52 10.22 -3.42 12.78
C GLY A 52 8.84 -3.76 12.22
N ARG A 53 8.40 -5.02 12.32
CA ARG A 53 7.04 -5.41 11.95
C ARG A 53 6.02 -4.65 12.76
N VAL A 54 4.93 -4.27 12.11
CA VAL A 54 3.80 -3.59 12.74
C VAL A 54 2.58 -4.50 12.77
N SER A 55 1.82 -4.44 13.86
CA SER A 55 0.57 -5.20 14.01
C SER A 55 -0.65 -4.48 13.43
N SER A 56 -0.52 -3.20 13.17
CA SER A 56 -1.56 -2.33 12.63
C SER A 56 -0.94 -1.21 11.82
N ILE A 57 -1.71 -0.68 10.86
CA ILE A 57 -1.33 0.52 10.10
C ILE A 57 -1.73 1.83 10.80
N LEU A 58 -2.26 1.77 12.04
CA LEU A 58 -2.48 2.98 12.81
C LEU A 58 -1.22 3.87 12.81
N PRO A 59 -1.39 5.18 12.64
CA PRO A 59 -2.61 5.97 12.73
C PRO A 59 -3.33 6.23 11.39
N TYR A 60 -2.98 5.54 10.31
CA TYR A 60 -3.70 5.66 9.05
C TYR A 60 -5.06 4.96 9.12
N THR A 61 -6.04 5.46 8.35
CA THR A 61 -7.34 4.85 8.11
C THR A 61 -7.32 4.04 6.81
N MET A 62 -8.24 3.10 6.64
CA MET A 62 -8.35 2.34 5.40
C MET A 62 -8.96 3.19 4.28
N GLN A 63 -8.58 2.92 3.04
CA GLN A 63 -9.15 3.50 1.83
C GLN A 63 -9.86 2.37 1.06
N ASP A 64 -11.04 1.98 1.49
CA ASP A 64 -11.81 0.87 0.95
C ASP A 64 -13.19 1.31 0.41
N GLY A 65 -13.40 2.62 0.25
CA GLY A 65 -14.65 3.20 -0.27
C GLY A 65 -14.75 3.28 -1.80
N TYR A 66 -13.73 2.81 -2.53
CA TYR A 66 -13.69 2.91 -4.00
C TYR A 66 -14.68 1.95 -4.69
N ASN A 67 -14.98 2.28 -5.95
CA ASN A 67 -15.82 1.48 -6.81
C ASN A 67 -15.09 1.10 -8.13
N ARG A 68 -15.84 0.60 -9.10
CA ARG A 68 -15.32 0.25 -10.44
C ARG A 68 -16.03 1.01 -11.57
N ASP A 69 -16.83 2.02 -11.22
CA ASP A 69 -17.56 2.86 -12.18
C ASP A 69 -16.64 3.96 -12.71
N ARG A 70 -15.99 3.68 -13.83
CA ARG A 70 -15.01 4.58 -14.45
C ARG A 70 -15.72 5.65 -15.27
N ARG A 71 -15.26 6.88 -15.08
CA ARG A 71 -15.68 8.06 -15.86
C ARG A 71 -14.47 8.91 -16.22
N PRO A 72 -14.52 9.73 -17.28
CA PRO A 72 -13.45 10.69 -17.56
C PRO A 72 -13.27 11.63 -16.37
N CYS A 73 -12.05 11.67 -15.81
CA CYS A 73 -11.66 12.54 -14.71
C CYS A 73 -10.41 13.33 -15.10
N GLU A 74 -10.32 14.56 -14.61
CA GLU A 74 -9.17 15.43 -14.76
C GLU A 74 -8.31 15.35 -13.50
N PHE A 75 -6.99 15.17 -13.68
CA PHE A 75 -6.00 15.12 -12.60
C PHE A 75 -4.93 16.18 -12.82
N GLN A 76 -4.52 16.84 -11.75
CA GLN A 76 -3.36 17.71 -11.80
C GLN A 76 -2.07 16.88 -11.88
N VAL A 77 -1.20 17.24 -12.84
CA VAL A 77 0.09 16.61 -13.02
C VAL A 77 1.19 17.66 -13.06
N ALA A 78 2.34 17.33 -12.48
CA ALA A 78 3.57 18.07 -12.75
C ALA A 78 4.29 17.44 -13.95
N VAL A 79 4.68 18.25 -14.90
CA VAL A 79 5.48 17.83 -16.06
C VAL A 79 6.84 18.47 -15.98
N LEU A 80 7.85 17.60 -15.94
CA LEU A 80 9.26 17.98 -15.98
C LEU A 80 9.85 17.49 -17.31
N GLU A 81 10.38 18.39 -18.14
CA GLU A 81 10.91 17.99 -19.44
C GLU A 81 12.13 18.80 -19.86
N ASN A 82 12.98 18.15 -20.64
CA ASN A 82 14.03 18.76 -21.44
C ASN A 82 13.84 18.37 -22.92
N GLU A 83 14.85 18.54 -23.77
CA GLU A 83 14.80 18.17 -25.18
C GLU A 83 14.77 16.66 -25.43
N ILE A 84 15.16 15.83 -24.44
CA ILE A 84 15.30 14.36 -24.57
C ILE A 84 14.16 13.63 -23.87
N LEU A 85 13.82 14.02 -22.64
CA LEU A 85 12.85 13.31 -21.82
C LEU A 85 11.68 14.23 -21.41
N ARG A 86 10.50 13.62 -21.27
CA ARG A 86 9.35 14.22 -20.63
C ARG A 86 8.85 13.27 -19.54
N ALA A 87 8.88 13.73 -18.29
CA ALA A 87 8.41 13.02 -17.11
C ALA A 87 7.10 13.67 -16.60
N THR A 88 6.09 12.86 -16.32
CA THR A 88 4.77 13.31 -15.82
C THR A 88 4.49 12.68 -14.47
N PHE A 89 4.17 13.50 -13.46
CA PHE A 89 3.92 13.06 -12.08
C PHE A 89 2.46 13.31 -11.69
N LEU A 90 1.78 12.28 -11.19
CA LEU A 90 0.43 12.39 -10.58
C LEU A 90 0.56 12.97 -9.18
N LEU A 91 0.15 14.20 -8.97
CA LEU A 91 0.32 14.90 -7.69
C LEU A 91 -0.63 14.38 -6.61
N GLU A 92 -1.86 14.03 -6.98
CA GLU A 92 -2.92 13.59 -6.08
C GLU A 92 -2.72 12.15 -5.56
N PHE A 93 -1.84 11.35 -6.21
CA PHE A 93 -1.67 9.92 -5.93
C PHE A 93 -0.21 9.58 -5.68
N GLY A 94 0.28 9.89 -4.48
CA GLY A 94 1.62 9.52 -4.02
C GLY A 94 2.77 10.20 -4.76
N GLY A 95 2.48 11.25 -5.54
CA GLY A 95 3.50 11.88 -6.40
C GLY A 95 4.08 10.90 -7.44
N ARG A 96 3.30 9.91 -7.88
CA ARG A 96 3.72 8.81 -8.76
C ARG A 96 4.27 9.33 -10.08
N LEU A 97 5.47 8.91 -10.49
CA LEU A 97 5.97 9.13 -11.85
C LEU A 97 5.15 8.26 -12.80
N TRP A 98 4.20 8.89 -13.49
CA TRP A 98 3.18 8.20 -14.27
C TRP A 98 3.60 7.85 -15.68
N SER A 99 4.43 8.70 -16.29
CA SER A 99 4.90 8.57 -17.66
C SER A 99 6.32 9.10 -17.77
N LEU A 100 7.16 8.42 -18.55
CA LEU A 100 8.50 8.86 -18.92
C LEU A 100 8.70 8.63 -20.40
N VAL A 101 8.57 9.67 -21.21
CA VAL A 101 8.66 9.60 -22.66
C VAL A 101 10.05 10.03 -23.12
N HIS A 102 10.72 9.19 -23.91
CA HIS A 102 11.91 9.55 -24.68
C HIS A 102 11.45 10.26 -25.97
N LYS A 103 11.55 11.61 -25.96
CA LYS A 103 10.99 12.48 -27.01
C LYS A 103 11.53 12.20 -28.42
N PRO A 104 12.85 11.99 -28.63
CA PRO A 104 13.38 11.73 -29.96
C PRO A 104 12.82 10.48 -30.64
N SER A 105 12.49 9.43 -29.87
CA SER A 105 11.86 8.22 -30.42
C SER A 105 10.34 8.17 -30.25
N GLY A 106 9.75 9.08 -29.44
CA GLY A 106 8.35 9.05 -29.07
C GLY A 106 7.96 7.88 -28.15
N ARG A 107 8.96 7.16 -27.58
CA ARG A 107 8.73 5.95 -26.80
C ARG A 107 8.36 6.26 -25.35
N GLU A 108 7.26 5.67 -24.88
CA GLU A 108 6.96 5.56 -23.44
C GLU A 108 7.85 4.47 -22.83
N LEU A 109 8.55 4.78 -21.75
CA LEU A 109 9.49 3.88 -21.08
C LEU A 109 8.87 3.09 -19.94
N LEU A 110 7.74 3.57 -19.40
CA LEU A 110 7.01 2.95 -18.32
C LEU A 110 5.75 2.23 -18.82
N ASP A 111 5.23 1.31 -18.05
CA ASP A 111 3.84 0.91 -18.21
C ASP A 111 2.95 2.00 -17.64
N ARG A 112 2.18 2.64 -18.50
CA ARG A 112 1.15 3.60 -18.11
C ARG A 112 -0.20 2.94 -18.17
N ASN A 113 -0.80 2.64 -17.01
CA ASN A 113 -2.14 2.09 -16.97
C ASN A 113 -3.12 3.03 -17.69
N PRO A 114 -3.95 2.55 -18.64
CA PRO A 114 -4.91 3.41 -19.33
C PRO A 114 -6.01 3.97 -18.43
N VAL A 115 -6.16 3.47 -17.21
CA VAL A 115 -7.22 3.83 -16.27
C VAL A 115 -6.69 3.99 -14.85
N PHE A 116 -7.35 4.83 -14.05
CA PHE A 116 -7.21 4.80 -12.60
C PHE A 116 -8.25 3.85 -12.02
N GLN A 117 -7.81 2.68 -11.54
CA GLN A 117 -8.67 1.68 -10.94
C GLN A 117 -8.07 1.18 -9.62
N PRO A 118 -8.59 1.65 -8.47
CA PRO A 118 -8.16 1.15 -7.17
C PRO A 118 -8.50 -0.33 -6.96
N ALA A 119 -7.64 -1.02 -6.21
CA ALA A 119 -7.80 -2.41 -5.77
C ALA A 119 -7.11 -2.61 -4.42
N ASN A 120 -7.41 -3.72 -3.72
CA ASN A 120 -6.90 -3.98 -2.37
C ASN A 120 -5.49 -4.59 -2.39
N LEU A 121 -4.47 -3.78 -2.67
CA LEU A 121 -3.07 -4.22 -2.66
C LEU A 121 -2.16 -3.36 -1.78
N ALA A 122 -2.62 -2.18 -1.28
CA ALA A 122 -1.82 -1.34 -0.40
C ALA A 122 -2.11 -1.59 1.09
N LEU A 123 -1.25 -1.05 1.95
CA LEU A 123 -1.42 -1.08 3.41
C LEU A 123 -2.78 -0.49 3.85
N ARG A 124 -3.24 0.56 3.15
CA ARG A 124 -4.54 1.20 3.37
C ARG A 124 -5.65 0.64 2.47
N ASN A 125 -5.47 -0.49 1.81
CA ASN A 125 -6.31 -1.12 0.82
C ASN A 125 -6.11 -0.53 -0.60
N ALA A 126 -6.56 0.68 -0.90
CA ALA A 126 -6.50 1.26 -2.24
C ALA A 126 -5.07 1.35 -2.80
N TRP A 127 -4.88 0.74 -3.96
CA TRP A 127 -3.68 0.77 -4.78
C TRP A 127 -4.07 0.73 -6.26
N PHE A 128 -3.25 1.28 -7.15
CA PHE A 128 -3.43 1.18 -8.59
C PHE A 128 -2.11 0.88 -9.30
N SER A 129 -2.17 0.22 -10.45
CA SER A 129 -0.99 -0.17 -11.23
C SER A 129 -0.52 0.94 -12.16
N GLY A 130 0.73 0.83 -12.62
CA GLY A 130 1.36 1.71 -13.61
C GLY A 130 2.31 2.74 -13.01
N GLY A 131 3.26 3.20 -13.84
CA GLY A 131 4.25 4.21 -13.45
C GLY A 131 5.28 3.74 -12.42
N VAL A 132 5.86 4.68 -11.68
CA VAL A 132 6.78 4.43 -10.56
C VAL A 132 6.14 4.85 -9.25
N GLU A 133 5.99 3.90 -8.33
CA GLU A 133 5.47 4.10 -6.99
C GLU A 133 6.59 4.20 -5.96
N TRP A 134 6.41 5.06 -4.96
CA TRP A 134 7.35 5.29 -3.87
C TRP A 134 6.82 4.69 -2.57
N ASN A 135 7.49 3.64 -2.05
CA ASN A 135 7.05 2.91 -0.88
C ASN A 135 7.98 3.18 0.30
N ILE A 136 7.43 3.76 1.37
CA ILE A 136 8.17 4.13 2.58
C ILE A 136 7.47 3.64 3.85
N GLY A 137 8.24 3.52 4.91
CA GLY A 137 7.79 3.37 6.30
C GLY A 137 7.71 1.93 6.76
N THR A 138 6.95 1.09 6.11
CA THR A 138 6.85 -0.34 6.44
C THR A 138 6.62 -1.19 5.19
N ILE A 139 6.82 -2.50 5.31
CA ILE A 139 6.67 -3.46 4.20
C ILE A 139 5.26 -3.39 3.63
N GLY A 140 5.17 -3.38 2.30
CA GLY A 140 3.94 -3.26 1.54
C GLY A 140 3.86 -1.96 0.74
N HIS A 141 2.78 -1.81 -0.03
CA HIS A 141 2.53 -0.58 -0.78
C HIS A 141 2.18 0.57 0.17
N SER A 142 2.79 1.73 -0.09
CA SER A 142 2.78 2.89 0.79
C SER A 142 1.39 3.36 1.20
N PRO A 143 1.21 3.86 2.44
CA PRO A 143 -0.01 4.56 2.84
C PRO A 143 -0.33 5.80 1.99
N PHE A 144 0.64 6.30 1.24
CA PHE A 144 0.49 7.49 0.39
C PHE A 144 0.13 7.17 -1.06
N THR A 145 0.10 5.90 -1.48
CA THR A 145 -0.06 5.52 -2.90
C THR A 145 -1.30 6.12 -3.56
N CYS A 146 -2.41 6.27 -2.81
CA CYS A 146 -3.65 6.93 -3.24
C CYS A 146 -3.95 8.19 -2.41
N SER A 147 -2.93 8.93 -1.98
CA SER A 147 -3.07 10.17 -1.22
C SER A 147 -2.12 11.25 -1.77
N PRO A 148 -2.50 12.52 -1.69
CA PRO A 148 -1.63 13.60 -2.13
C PRO A 148 -0.38 13.71 -1.26
N LEU A 149 0.75 14.05 -1.87
CA LEU A 149 1.95 14.56 -1.20
C LEU A 149 2.00 16.07 -1.33
N PHE A 150 2.78 16.73 -0.48
CA PHE A 150 3.22 18.07 -0.77
C PHE A 150 4.06 18.06 -2.05
N ALA A 151 3.80 19.01 -2.94
CA ALA A 151 4.57 19.22 -4.15
C ALA A 151 5.03 20.68 -4.23
N ALA A 152 6.30 20.88 -4.48
CA ALA A 152 6.88 22.20 -4.52
C ALA A 152 7.90 22.33 -5.66
N ARG A 153 8.09 23.56 -6.15
CA ARG A 153 9.19 23.93 -7.03
C ARG A 153 10.37 24.42 -6.18
N VAL A 154 11.52 23.84 -6.40
CA VAL A 154 12.79 24.30 -5.86
C VAL A 154 13.67 24.73 -7.02
N GLU A 155 14.44 25.80 -6.84
CA GLU A 155 15.43 26.24 -7.83
C GLU A 155 16.79 25.63 -7.49
N GLY A 156 17.28 24.76 -8.40
CA GLY A 156 18.58 24.14 -8.33
C GLY A 156 19.70 25.00 -8.91
N SER A 157 20.79 24.34 -9.31
CA SER A 157 21.93 25.01 -9.95
C SER A 157 21.48 25.77 -11.20
N GLU A 158 21.96 27.01 -11.36
CA GLU A 158 21.68 27.85 -12.54
C GLU A 158 20.19 28.05 -12.85
N GLY A 159 19.32 27.92 -11.83
CA GLY A 159 17.86 28.04 -11.99
C GLY A 159 17.18 26.79 -12.55
N MET A 160 17.85 25.65 -12.56
CA MET A 160 17.25 24.37 -12.96
C MET A 160 16.03 24.04 -12.07
N PRO A 161 14.87 23.76 -12.63
CA PRO A 161 13.70 23.44 -11.82
C PRO A 161 13.80 22.02 -11.23
N ILE A 162 13.51 21.92 -9.93
CA ILE A 162 13.38 20.66 -9.18
C ILE A 162 11.94 20.53 -8.72
N LEU A 163 11.29 19.42 -9.02
CA LEU A 163 10.02 19.04 -8.41
C LEU A 163 10.32 18.31 -7.10
N ARG A 164 9.99 18.91 -5.97
CA ARG A 164 10.08 18.30 -4.65
C ARG A 164 8.73 17.77 -4.23
N LEU A 165 8.65 16.46 -3.98
CA LEU A 165 7.53 15.77 -3.36
C LEU A 165 7.94 15.38 -1.94
N TYR A 166 7.08 15.60 -0.94
CA TYR A 166 7.44 15.28 0.45
C TYR A 166 6.21 15.07 1.33
N GLU A 167 6.41 14.35 2.43
CA GLU A 167 5.39 14.16 3.47
C GLU A 167 6.05 13.70 4.78
N TRP A 168 5.25 13.63 5.85
CA TRP A 168 5.59 13.08 7.14
C TRP A 168 5.00 11.67 7.31
N GLU A 169 5.87 10.65 7.33
CA GLU A 169 5.45 9.26 7.52
C GLU A 169 5.12 9.01 8.99
N ARG A 170 3.86 8.63 9.27
CA ARG A 170 3.26 8.69 10.60
C ARG A 170 3.55 7.47 11.46
N ILE A 171 3.85 6.30 10.89
CA ILE A 171 4.19 5.08 11.63
C ILE A 171 5.60 5.22 12.20
N ARG A 172 6.56 5.64 11.40
CA ARG A 172 7.97 5.82 11.78
C ARG A 172 8.28 7.22 12.30
N GLN A 173 7.36 8.17 12.10
CA GLN A 173 7.49 9.58 12.48
C GLN A 173 8.71 10.25 11.85
N VAL A 174 8.87 10.07 10.54
CA VAL A 174 10.00 10.58 9.77
C VAL A 174 9.52 11.40 8.57
N PRO A 175 10.09 12.59 8.33
CA PRO A 175 9.89 13.29 7.06
C PRO A 175 10.72 12.61 5.97
N PHE A 176 10.15 12.57 4.76
CA PHE A 176 10.85 12.14 3.56
C PHE A 176 10.62 13.13 2.43
N GLN A 177 11.55 13.18 1.49
CA GLN A 177 11.44 13.98 0.26
C GLN A 177 11.97 13.21 -0.94
N ILE A 178 11.41 13.53 -2.09
CA ILE A 178 11.74 13.01 -3.42
C ILE A 178 11.93 14.23 -4.30
N ASP A 179 13.16 14.51 -4.71
CA ASP A 179 13.50 15.62 -5.59
C ASP A 179 13.72 15.07 -7.01
N ALA A 180 12.78 15.34 -7.91
CA ALA A 180 12.89 14.99 -9.33
C ALA A 180 13.44 16.17 -10.13
N TYR A 181 14.46 15.92 -10.95
CA TYR A 181 15.04 16.96 -11.80
C TYR A 181 15.64 16.37 -13.07
N LEU A 182 15.72 17.20 -14.09
CA LEU A 182 16.14 16.80 -15.43
C LEU A 182 17.00 17.91 -16.04
N PRO A 183 18.34 17.85 -15.89
CA PRO A 183 19.25 18.85 -16.46
C PRO A 183 19.10 18.97 -18.00
N ASP A 184 19.46 20.12 -18.53
CA ASP A 184 19.53 20.33 -19.99
C ASP A 184 20.44 19.29 -20.63
N GLY A 185 19.99 18.67 -21.70
CA GLY A 185 20.74 17.62 -22.42
C GLY A 185 20.87 16.29 -21.69
N SER A 186 20.35 16.15 -20.48
CA SER A 186 20.43 14.89 -19.75
C SER A 186 19.58 13.79 -20.44
N PRO A 187 20.16 12.63 -20.75
CA PRO A 187 19.41 11.48 -21.26
C PRO A 187 18.76 10.66 -20.15
N VAL A 188 18.92 11.05 -18.89
CA VAL A 188 18.33 10.39 -17.72
C VAL A 188 17.60 11.40 -16.82
N LEU A 189 16.44 10.95 -16.30
CA LEU A 189 15.72 11.62 -15.22
C LEU A 189 16.38 11.23 -13.89
N PHE A 190 16.70 12.20 -13.07
CA PHE A 190 17.22 11.99 -11.72
C PHE A 190 16.11 12.08 -10.68
N ILE A 191 16.13 11.14 -9.75
CA ILE A 191 15.27 11.09 -8.56
C ILE A 191 16.17 11.00 -7.33
N CYS A 192 16.32 12.10 -6.61
CA CYS A 192 17.06 12.16 -5.36
C CYS A 192 16.10 11.97 -4.19
N VAL A 193 16.29 10.94 -3.39
CA VAL A 193 15.48 10.68 -2.21
C VAL A 193 16.24 10.96 -0.94
N ARG A 194 15.58 11.59 0.03
CA ARG A 194 16.10 11.76 1.38
C ARG A 194 15.05 11.38 2.41
N ILE A 195 15.45 10.58 3.41
CA ILE A 195 14.69 10.30 4.61
C ILE A 195 15.50 10.81 5.79
N THR A 196 14.84 11.48 6.73
CA THR A 196 15.47 11.99 7.95
C THR A 196 14.84 11.35 9.17
N ASN A 197 15.62 10.71 10.02
CA ASN A 197 15.21 10.31 11.36
C ASN A 197 15.61 11.42 12.34
N PRO A 198 14.68 12.31 12.77
CA PRO A 198 15.02 13.47 13.61
C PRO A 198 15.71 13.06 14.91
N PRO A 199 16.50 13.96 15.54
CA PRO A 199 17.08 13.67 16.85
C PRO A 199 15.99 13.37 17.89
N PRO A 200 16.30 12.55 18.90
CA PRO A 200 15.34 12.18 19.94
C PRO A 200 14.99 13.38 20.81
N GLU A 201 13.74 13.38 21.25
CA GLU A 201 13.28 14.24 22.33
C GLU A 201 13.77 13.69 23.67
N ASP A 202 14.50 14.44 24.44
CA ASP A 202 14.86 14.15 25.85
C ASP A 202 15.02 12.67 26.25
N GLY A 203 15.61 11.84 25.37
CA GLY A 203 15.85 10.41 25.62
C GLY A 203 14.62 9.50 25.52
N ARG A 204 13.45 10.00 25.11
CA ARG A 204 12.20 9.23 25.00
C ARG A 204 12.03 8.51 23.66
N ARG A 205 12.75 8.89 22.62
CA ARG A 205 12.68 8.27 21.29
C ARG A 205 13.61 7.06 21.21
N GLN A 206 13.22 6.09 20.39
CA GLN A 206 14.09 4.96 20.07
C GLN A 206 15.41 5.44 19.47
N THR A 207 16.50 4.73 19.77
CA THR A 207 17.84 5.03 19.24
C THR A 207 17.95 4.85 17.72
N GLU A 208 17.00 4.12 17.15
CA GLU A 208 16.89 3.85 15.72
C GLU A 208 15.41 3.58 15.35
N VAL A 209 15.06 3.73 14.07
CA VAL A 209 13.75 3.37 13.53
C VAL A 209 13.90 2.32 12.44
N PRO A 210 12.98 1.34 12.36
CA PRO A 210 12.94 0.40 11.26
C PRO A 210 12.58 1.11 9.95
N MET A 211 13.52 1.19 9.02
CA MET A 211 13.34 1.92 7.78
C MET A 211 13.16 0.99 6.59
N TYR A 212 12.23 1.38 5.72
CA TYR A 212 11.85 0.70 4.49
C TYR A 212 11.75 1.72 3.35
N TRP A 213 12.26 1.35 2.18
CA TRP A 213 12.02 2.06 0.93
C TRP A 213 12.14 1.12 -0.26
N TRP A 214 11.17 1.24 -1.18
CA TRP A 214 11.20 0.59 -2.49
C TRP A 214 10.54 1.48 -3.55
N SER A 215 11.21 1.61 -4.71
CA SER A 215 10.68 2.21 -5.93
C SER A 215 10.15 1.07 -6.80
N ASN A 216 8.82 0.96 -6.96
CA ASN A 216 8.18 -0.05 -7.78
C ASN A 216 7.89 0.53 -9.17
N ILE A 217 8.46 -0.06 -10.20
CA ILE A 217 8.50 0.48 -11.56
C ILE A 217 7.75 -0.47 -12.48
N ALA A 218 6.57 -0.06 -12.94
CA ALA A 218 5.81 -0.82 -13.91
C ALA A 218 6.40 -0.66 -15.31
N VAL A 219 6.61 -1.78 -15.99
CA VAL A 219 7.06 -1.85 -17.38
C VAL A 219 6.20 -2.83 -18.18
N PRO A 220 6.02 -2.64 -19.51
CA PRO A 220 5.15 -3.52 -20.31
C PRO A 220 5.58 -4.98 -20.27
N GLU A 221 4.62 -5.90 -20.14
CA GLU A 221 4.82 -7.34 -20.33
C GLU A 221 4.42 -7.73 -21.75
N THR A 222 5.39 -8.19 -22.56
CA THR A 222 5.17 -8.79 -23.86
C THR A 222 5.90 -10.13 -23.94
N GLU A 223 5.64 -10.94 -24.95
CA GLU A 223 6.36 -12.20 -25.17
C GLU A 223 7.87 -11.99 -25.34
N SER A 224 8.27 -10.80 -25.79
CA SER A 224 9.65 -10.43 -26.02
C SER A 224 10.32 -9.74 -24.84
N THR A 225 9.57 -9.28 -23.85
CA THR A 225 10.12 -8.58 -22.68
C THR A 225 11.14 -9.44 -21.96
N ARG A 226 12.37 -8.93 -21.81
CA ARG A 226 13.45 -9.56 -21.06
C ARG A 226 13.99 -8.63 -19.98
N VAL A 227 14.08 -9.13 -18.76
CA VAL A 227 14.66 -8.40 -17.61
C VAL A 227 16.11 -8.80 -17.44
N ILE A 228 17.01 -7.81 -17.43
CA ILE A 228 18.45 -8.02 -17.26
C ILE A 228 18.95 -7.22 -16.05
N VAL A 229 19.84 -7.84 -15.28
CA VAL A 229 20.39 -7.34 -14.03
C VAL A 229 21.78 -7.91 -13.82
N PRO A 230 22.75 -7.20 -13.18
CA PRO A 230 24.11 -7.68 -12.98
C PRO A 230 24.19 -8.65 -11.79
N ALA A 231 23.47 -9.78 -11.89
CA ALA A 231 23.43 -10.81 -10.87
C ALA A 231 23.44 -12.21 -11.50
N THR A 232 23.90 -13.20 -10.75
CA THR A 232 23.90 -14.62 -11.11
C THR A 232 23.00 -15.45 -10.21
N SER A 233 22.44 -14.86 -9.16
CA SER A 233 21.48 -15.51 -8.27
C SER A 233 20.43 -14.52 -7.76
N ALA A 234 19.31 -15.04 -7.24
CA ALA A 234 18.26 -14.27 -6.62
C ALA A 234 17.69 -15.02 -5.40
N TYR A 235 17.02 -14.30 -4.53
CA TYR A 235 16.12 -14.89 -3.54
C TYR A 235 14.72 -14.91 -4.17
N SER A 236 14.19 -16.12 -4.41
CA SER A 236 12.85 -16.28 -4.99
C SER A 236 11.83 -16.46 -3.86
N PHE A 237 10.77 -15.65 -3.90
CA PHE A 237 9.61 -15.80 -3.05
C PHE A 237 8.42 -16.23 -3.91
N GLY A 238 7.77 -17.32 -3.53
CA GLY A 238 6.57 -17.82 -4.20
C GLY A 238 5.36 -17.73 -3.28
N TYR A 239 4.25 -17.26 -3.81
CA TYR A 239 3.00 -17.10 -3.06
C TYR A 239 2.34 -18.43 -2.65
N ALA A 240 2.74 -19.54 -3.24
CA ALA A 240 2.36 -20.89 -2.81
C ALA A 240 3.31 -21.40 -1.73
N GLY A 241 2.95 -21.23 -0.45
CA GLY A 241 3.69 -21.77 0.69
C GLY A 241 4.75 -20.86 1.32
N GLY A 242 4.81 -19.58 0.94
CA GLY A 242 5.49 -18.52 1.70
C GLY A 242 7.01 -18.67 1.92
N GLY A 243 7.70 -19.52 1.16
CA GLY A 243 9.12 -19.80 1.34
C GLY A 243 10.02 -18.82 0.56
N LEU A 244 11.14 -18.41 1.20
CA LEU A 244 12.21 -17.67 0.54
C LEU A 244 13.38 -18.62 0.28
N ALA A 245 13.79 -18.75 -0.99
CA ALA A 245 14.88 -19.65 -1.38
C ALA A 245 15.86 -18.96 -2.32
N ARG A 246 17.17 -19.22 -2.16
CA ARG A 246 18.17 -18.75 -3.11
C ARG A 246 18.13 -19.64 -4.36
N VAL A 247 18.09 -19.01 -5.54
CA VAL A 247 18.07 -19.65 -6.86
C VAL A 247 19.13 -19.04 -7.76
N GLU A 248 19.63 -19.82 -8.72
CA GLU A 248 20.50 -19.30 -9.77
C GLU A 248 19.68 -18.69 -10.90
N ILE A 249 20.18 -17.62 -11.53
CA ILE A 249 19.57 -16.96 -12.68
C ILE A 249 20.55 -16.93 -13.87
N PRO A 250 20.05 -16.82 -15.09
CA PRO A 250 18.65 -16.60 -15.49
C PRO A 250 17.78 -17.88 -15.45
N ARG A 251 18.32 -19.07 -15.17
CA ARG A 251 17.57 -20.32 -15.26
C ARG A 251 17.28 -20.94 -13.91
N VAL A 252 15.99 -21.04 -13.58
CA VAL A 252 15.47 -21.71 -12.38
C VAL A 252 14.78 -23.00 -12.81
N ARG A 253 15.30 -24.16 -12.38
CA ARG A 253 14.77 -25.49 -12.76
C ARG A 253 14.60 -25.65 -14.30
N GLY A 254 15.53 -25.09 -15.07
CA GLY A 254 15.52 -25.17 -16.54
C GLY A 254 14.70 -24.08 -17.25
N VAL A 255 13.88 -23.31 -16.53
CA VAL A 255 13.07 -22.20 -17.06
C VAL A 255 13.92 -20.92 -17.01
N ASP A 256 14.00 -20.19 -18.10
CA ASP A 256 14.62 -18.86 -18.15
C ASP A 256 13.66 -17.80 -17.58
N VAL A 257 13.91 -17.41 -16.32
CA VAL A 257 13.05 -16.46 -15.57
C VAL A 257 13.32 -15.01 -15.93
N SER A 258 14.33 -14.72 -16.77
CA SER A 258 14.54 -13.38 -17.30
C SER A 258 13.47 -12.97 -18.33
N TYR A 259 12.72 -13.94 -18.86
CA TYR A 259 11.50 -13.73 -19.64
C TYR A 259 10.27 -13.98 -18.75
N PRO A 260 9.56 -12.95 -18.29
CA PRO A 260 8.43 -13.08 -17.37
C PRO A 260 7.33 -14.02 -17.86
N THR A 261 7.07 -14.03 -19.16
CA THR A 261 6.03 -14.86 -19.79
C THR A 261 6.32 -16.37 -19.75
N ASN A 262 7.53 -16.79 -19.40
CA ASN A 262 7.85 -18.19 -19.13
C ASN A 262 7.27 -18.73 -17.82
N ILE A 263 6.68 -17.88 -16.98
CA ILE A 263 6.25 -18.23 -15.63
C ILE A 263 4.72 -18.14 -15.55
N GLY A 264 4.09 -19.25 -15.16
CA GLY A 264 2.63 -19.39 -15.13
C GLY A 264 1.96 -18.79 -13.88
N ARG A 265 2.72 -18.53 -12.80
CA ARG A 265 2.20 -18.06 -11.50
C ARG A 265 2.89 -16.78 -11.07
N ALA A 266 2.29 -16.06 -10.11
CA ALA A 266 2.94 -14.90 -9.51
C ALA A 266 4.26 -15.30 -8.81
N ALA A 267 5.27 -14.47 -8.95
CA ALA A 267 6.58 -14.71 -8.34
C ALA A 267 7.36 -13.42 -8.14
N ASP A 268 8.20 -13.43 -7.08
CA ASP A 268 9.21 -12.43 -6.81
C ASP A 268 10.61 -13.02 -6.95
N PHE A 269 11.48 -12.25 -7.62
CA PHE A 269 12.92 -12.55 -7.69
C PHE A 269 13.69 -11.33 -7.18
N PHE A 270 14.21 -11.41 -5.96
CA PHE A 270 15.09 -10.40 -5.36
C PHE A 270 16.52 -10.72 -5.78
N PHE A 271 17.05 -9.99 -6.73
CA PHE A 271 18.36 -10.25 -7.32
C PHE A 271 19.52 -9.99 -6.34
N HIS A 272 20.40 -10.96 -6.19
CA HIS A 272 21.59 -10.81 -5.36
C HIS A 272 22.72 -10.18 -6.18
N ILE A 273 22.86 -8.88 -6.07
CA ILE A 273 23.97 -8.12 -6.67
C ILE A 273 25.06 -7.99 -5.62
N GLU A 274 26.31 -8.35 -5.98
CA GLU A 274 27.46 -8.25 -5.10
C GLU A 274 27.74 -6.78 -4.70
N ASP A 275 28.34 -6.59 -3.51
CA ASP A 275 28.43 -5.22 -2.93
C ASP A 275 29.34 -4.27 -3.72
N ASP A 276 30.30 -4.77 -4.48
CA ASP A 276 31.20 -4.04 -5.37
C ASP A 276 30.66 -3.83 -6.81
N THR A 277 29.52 -4.44 -7.11
CA THR A 277 28.89 -4.37 -8.43
C THR A 277 27.93 -3.18 -8.51
N ARG A 278 27.96 -2.47 -9.66
CA ARG A 278 27.04 -1.37 -9.95
C ARG A 278 25.58 -1.79 -9.88
N ARG A 279 24.72 -0.96 -9.29
CA ARG A 279 23.28 -1.23 -9.06
C ARG A 279 22.45 -0.74 -10.24
N TRP A 280 21.89 -1.66 -11.03
CA TRP A 280 20.94 -1.35 -12.10
C TRP A 280 20.02 -2.54 -12.42
N ILE A 281 18.92 -2.27 -13.10
CA ILE A 281 17.99 -3.24 -13.67
C ILE A 281 17.35 -2.63 -14.93
N THR A 282 17.09 -3.45 -15.95
CA THR A 282 16.44 -3.04 -17.18
C THR A 282 15.43 -4.06 -17.67
N ALA A 283 14.39 -3.58 -18.36
CA ALA A 283 13.44 -4.41 -19.09
C ALA A 283 13.49 -4.00 -20.57
N LEU A 284 13.79 -4.95 -21.44
CA LEU A 284 14.06 -4.72 -22.86
C LEU A 284 13.08 -5.51 -23.74
N ASP A 285 12.72 -4.94 -24.88
CA ASP A 285 11.93 -5.57 -25.93
C ASP A 285 12.79 -6.38 -26.93
N GLU A 286 12.17 -6.80 -28.04
CA GLU A 286 12.85 -7.55 -29.12
C GLU A 286 13.95 -6.77 -29.83
N GLU A 287 13.88 -5.44 -29.82
CA GLU A 287 14.88 -4.55 -30.41
C GLU A 287 16.02 -4.21 -29.43
N GLY A 288 16.00 -4.75 -28.22
CA GLY A 288 16.98 -4.44 -27.17
C GLY A 288 16.77 -3.06 -26.56
N ARG A 289 15.56 -2.51 -26.65
CA ARG A 289 15.21 -1.18 -26.16
C ARG A 289 14.24 -1.26 -24.98
N GLY A 290 14.41 -0.36 -24.01
CA GLY A 290 13.49 -0.27 -22.86
C GLY A 290 14.00 0.61 -21.75
N LEU A 291 13.33 0.55 -20.61
CA LEU A 291 13.72 1.31 -19.42
C LEU A 291 14.97 0.73 -18.77
N ILE A 292 15.93 1.59 -18.43
CA ILE A 292 16.99 1.32 -17.46
C ILE A 292 16.75 2.12 -16.19
N GLN A 293 16.89 1.46 -15.04
CA GLN A 293 17.00 2.10 -13.73
C GLN A 293 18.37 1.78 -13.13
N ALA A 294 19.12 2.81 -12.77
CA ALA A 294 20.38 2.70 -12.05
C ALA A 294 20.33 3.56 -10.78
N SER A 295 21.19 3.28 -9.80
CA SER A 295 21.24 4.05 -8.58
C SER A 295 22.63 4.10 -7.94
N THR A 296 22.83 5.07 -7.04
CA THR A 296 23.97 5.09 -6.13
C THR A 296 23.96 3.88 -5.19
N ALA A 297 25.08 3.61 -4.54
CA ALA A 297 25.37 2.37 -3.82
C ALA A 297 24.42 2.06 -2.64
N ARG A 298 23.77 3.09 -2.04
CA ARG A 298 22.87 2.90 -0.90
C ARG A 298 21.63 2.06 -1.24
N LEU A 299 21.11 2.16 -2.45
CA LEU A 299 19.91 1.43 -2.89
C LEU A 299 20.31 0.03 -3.37
N LYS A 300 20.39 -0.93 -2.44
CA LYS A 300 21.00 -2.26 -2.66
C LYS A 300 20.12 -3.23 -3.44
N GLY A 301 18.82 -3.21 -3.19
CA GLY A 301 17.86 -4.20 -3.72
C GLY A 301 17.51 -3.97 -5.18
N ARG A 302 17.35 -5.07 -5.92
CA ARG A 302 16.68 -5.11 -7.23
C ARG A 302 15.75 -6.30 -7.25
N LYS A 303 14.56 -6.12 -7.84
CA LYS A 303 13.53 -7.15 -7.85
C LYS A 303 12.81 -7.19 -9.20
N LEU A 304 12.38 -8.37 -9.59
CA LEU A 304 11.35 -8.60 -10.60
C LEU A 304 10.12 -9.17 -9.89
N PHE A 305 8.97 -8.53 -10.08
CA PHE A 305 7.65 -9.06 -9.78
C PHE A 305 6.88 -9.33 -11.07
N LEU A 306 6.12 -10.43 -11.10
CA LEU A 306 5.25 -10.77 -12.21
C LEU A 306 3.98 -11.45 -11.71
N TRP A 307 2.85 -11.19 -12.38
CA TRP A 307 1.55 -11.82 -12.09
C TRP A 307 1.48 -13.27 -12.57
N GLY A 308 2.30 -13.64 -13.55
CA GLY A 308 2.25 -14.91 -14.23
C GLY A 308 1.21 -14.97 -15.36
N THR A 309 1.42 -15.95 -16.27
CA THR A 309 0.58 -16.14 -17.45
C THR A 309 -0.62 -17.07 -17.21
N GLY A 310 -0.81 -17.59 -16.01
CA GLY A 310 -1.98 -18.38 -15.60
C GLY A 310 -3.28 -17.56 -15.55
N GLU A 311 -4.44 -18.24 -15.44
CA GLU A 311 -5.74 -17.59 -15.45
C GLU A 311 -5.88 -16.52 -14.38
N GLY A 312 -5.47 -16.81 -13.13
CA GLY A 312 -5.55 -15.85 -12.02
C GLY A 312 -4.66 -14.64 -12.20
N GLY A 313 -3.43 -14.81 -12.72
CA GLY A 313 -2.53 -13.71 -13.02
C GLY A 313 -3.11 -12.80 -14.12
N ARG A 314 -3.64 -13.37 -15.21
CA ARG A 314 -4.31 -12.60 -16.28
C ARG A 314 -5.59 -11.94 -15.79
N ARG A 315 -6.32 -12.60 -14.88
CA ARG A 315 -7.50 -12.01 -14.24
C ARG A 315 -7.15 -10.77 -13.41
N TRP A 316 -6.06 -10.84 -12.62
CA TRP A 316 -5.58 -9.69 -11.85
C TRP A 316 -5.21 -8.51 -12.76
N GLN A 317 -4.46 -8.74 -13.83
CA GLN A 317 -4.06 -7.67 -14.75
C GLN A 317 -5.29 -6.99 -15.41
N THR A 318 -6.29 -7.79 -15.86
CA THR A 318 -7.56 -7.26 -16.35
C THR A 318 -8.34 -6.50 -15.27
N PHE A 319 -8.29 -6.97 -14.03
CA PHE A 319 -8.99 -6.35 -12.90
C PHE A 319 -8.37 -4.99 -12.52
N LEU A 320 -7.07 -4.86 -12.67
CA LEU A 320 -6.31 -3.63 -12.37
C LEU A 320 -6.34 -2.60 -13.50
N ALA A 321 -6.61 -3.02 -14.72
CA ALA A 321 -6.57 -2.17 -15.90
C ALA A 321 -7.75 -2.46 -16.85
N GLU A 322 -7.45 -2.99 -18.03
CA GLU A 322 -8.39 -3.34 -19.07
C GLU A 322 -8.04 -4.72 -19.68
N PRO A 323 -8.98 -5.39 -20.34
CA PRO A 323 -8.70 -6.66 -21.01
C PRO A 323 -7.54 -6.53 -22.01
N GLY A 324 -6.54 -7.42 -21.87
CA GLY A 324 -5.36 -7.47 -22.72
C GLY A 324 -4.20 -6.57 -22.27
N HIS A 325 -4.39 -5.70 -21.28
CA HIS A 325 -3.29 -4.96 -20.66
C HIS A 325 -2.45 -5.89 -19.78
N ALA A 326 -1.13 -5.82 -19.91
CA ALA A 326 -0.21 -6.66 -19.15
C ALA A 326 1.08 -5.93 -18.82
N TYR A 327 1.53 -6.05 -17.57
CA TYR A 327 2.73 -5.41 -17.06
C TYR A 327 3.45 -6.32 -16.04
N ILE A 328 4.71 -6.02 -15.84
CA ILE A 328 5.53 -6.52 -14.74
C ILE A 328 6.12 -5.35 -13.96
N GLU A 329 6.69 -5.62 -12.82
CA GLU A 329 7.42 -4.60 -12.08
C GLU A 329 8.91 -4.98 -11.97
N ILE A 330 9.79 -4.06 -12.39
CA ILE A 330 11.18 -4.03 -11.97
C ILE A 330 11.29 -3.04 -10.81
N GLN A 331 12.07 -3.37 -9.80
CA GLN A 331 12.03 -2.58 -8.57
C GLN A 331 13.42 -2.34 -8.00
N ALA A 332 13.56 -1.27 -7.22
CA ALA A 332 14.77 -0.89 -6.51
C ALA A 332 14.49 -0.54 -5.05
N GLY A 333 15.34 -0.99 -4.11
CA GLY A 333 15.09 -0.77 -2.68
C GLY A 333 16.32 -0.66 -1.81
N LEU A 334 16.16 -0.14 -0.59
CA LEU A 334 17.25 0.03 0.39
C LEU A 334 17.84 -1.31 0.81
N ALA A 335 16.99 -2.27 1.14
CA ALA A 335 17.39 -3.62 1.52
C ALA A 335 17.51 -4.54 0.32
N ARG A 336 18.10 -5.74 0.49
CA ARG A 336 18.24 -6.74 -0.57
C ARG A 336 16.90 -7.37 -0.97
N THR A 337 15.96 -7.44 -0.02
CA THR A 337 14.58 -7.91 -0.26
C THR A 337 13.56 -6.92 0.28
N GLN A 338 12.34 -6.97 -0.24
CA GLN A 338 11.20 -6.21 0.30
C GLN A 338 10.72 -6.73 1.66
N LEU A 339 11.26 -7.84 2.12
CA LEU A 339 10.87 -8.45 3.39
C LEU A 339 11.59 -7.83 4.59
N GLU A 340 12.53 -6.92 4.35
CA GLU A 340 13.46 -6.40 5.36
C GLU A 340 13.18 -4.94 5.72
N HIS A 341 13.33 -4.61 7.02
CA HIS A 341 13.54 -3.25 7.48
C HIS A 341 15.00 -3.07 7.90
N LEU A 342 15.57 -1.90 7.64
CA LEU A 342 16.92 -1.55 8.05
C LEU A 342 16.90 -0.62 9.27
N PRO A 343 17.78 -0.83 10.28
CA PRO A 343 17.86 0.05 11.44
C PRO A 343 18.45 1.42 11.02
N MET A 344 17.64 2.48 11.08
CA MET A 344 18.07 3.85 10.79
C MET A 344 18.32 4.59 12.10
N PRO A 345 19.60 4.94 12.41
CA PRO A 345 19.92 5.64 13.66
C PRO A 345 19.24 7.01 13.76
N THR A 346 18.87 7.38 14.98
CA THR A 346 18.33 8.71 15.29
C THR A 346 19.35 9.82 15.00
N GLY A 347 18.86 10.97 14.57
CA GLY A 347 19.71 12.12 14.21
C GLY A 347 20.47 11.92 12.90
N THR A 348 20.05 10.98 12.05
CA THR A 348 20.69 10.74 10.76
C THR A 348 19.74 10.99 9.59
N SER A 349 20.34 11.33 8.44
CA SER A 349 19.64 11.40 7.16
C SER A 349 20.26 10.41 6.18
N TRP A 350 19.43 9.66 5.47
CA TRP A 350 19.84 8.81 4.37
C TRP A 350 19.39 9.42 3.05
N SER A 351 20.31 9.52 2.10
CA SER A 351 20.02 9.96 0.74
C SER A 351 20.65 9.03 -0.29
N TRP A 352 20.03 8.97 -1.45
CA TRP A 352 20.49 8.25 -2.63
C TRP A 352 19.93 8.89 -3.89
N LEU A 353 20.54 8.54 -5.02
CA LEU A 353 20.11 9.01 -6.33
C LEU A 353 19.74 7.83 -7.20
N GLU A 354 18.62 7.93 -7.90
CA GLU A 354 18.16 7.03 -8.95
C GLU A 354 18.19 7.75 -10.30
N ALA A 355 18.55 7.03 -11.36
CA ALA A 355 18.54 7.52 -12.72
C ALA A 355 17.67 6.61 -13.61
N TYR A 356 16.78 7.22 -14.40
CA TYR A 356 15.83 6.56 -15.28
C TYR A 356 16.04 7.06 -16.71
N GLY A 357 16.20 6.16 -17.67
CA GLY A 357 16.41 6.54 -19.07
C GLY A 357 16.12 5.43 -20.05
N LEU A 358 16.31 5.73 -21.37
CA LEU A 358 16.23 4.74 -22.42
C LEU A 358 17.54 3.94 -22.49
N MET A 359 17.43 2.62 -22.38
CA MET A 359 18.49 1.69 -22.73
C MET A 359 18.30 1.25 -24.19
N GLU A 360 19.40 1.27 -24.95
CA GLU A 360 19.51 0.71 -26.31
C GLU A 360 20.68 -0.27 -26.33
N ALA A 361 20.40 -1.55 -26.14
CA ALA A 361 21.37 -2.63 -26.10
C ALA A 361 21.45 -3.38 -27.45
N ASP A 362 22.52 -4.16 -27.68
CA ASP A 362 22.61 -5.00 -28.85
C ASP A 362 21.63 -6.18 -28.75
N PRO A 363 20.60 -6.25 -29.64
CA PRO A 363 19.62 -7.32 -29.60
C PRO A 363 20.24 -8.72 -29.67
N ALA A 364 21.33 -8.90 -30.45
CA ALA A 364 21.99 -10.18 -30.59
C ALA A 364 22.65 -10.65 -29.29
N ARG A 365 23.16 -9.71 -28.49
CA ARG A 365 23.75 -10.01 -27.18
C ARG A 365 22.69 -10.20 -26.10
N VAL A 366 21.76 -9.24 -26.01
CA VAL A 366 20.78 -9.24 -24.89
C VAL A 366 19.66 -10.28 -25.04
N ARG A 367 19.49 -10.86 -26.26
CA ARG A 367 18.55 -11.96 -26.47
C ARG A 367 19.23 -13.32 -26.59
N GLY A 368 20.56 -13.35 -26.62
CA GLY A 368 21.35 -14.57 -26.65
C GLY A 368 21.23 -15.41 -25.37
N ALA A 369 21.73 -16.66 -25.45
CA ALA A 369 21.77 -17.57 -24.30
C ALA A 369 22.91 -17.23 -23.29
N ASP A 370 23.85 -16.40 -23.71
CA ASP A 370 25.01 -15.99 -22.90
C ASP A 370 24.60 -14.82 -21.99
N TRP A 371 24.26 -15.17 -20.74
CA TRP A 371 23.85 -14.20 -19.71
C TRP A 371 24.95 -13.19 -19.35
N PRO A 372 26.22 -13.60 -19.11
CA PRO A 372 27.33 -12.68 -18.91
C PRO A 372 27.48 -11.66 -20.04
N ALA A 373 27.40 -12.11 -21.30
CA ALA A 373 27.51 -11.21 -22.45
C ALA A 373 26.36 -10.19 -22.52
N ALA A 374 25.15 -10.58 -22.15
CA ALA A 374 24.01 -9.65 -22.06
C ALA A 374 24.22 -8.61 -20.96
N VAL A 375 24.68 -9.03 -19.79
CA VAL A 375 24.99 -8.13 -18.64
C VAL A 375 26.11 -7.15 -19.01
N GLU A 376 27.18 -7.63 -19.67
CA GLU A 376 28.31 -6.81 -20.10
C GLU A 376 27.87 -5.74 -21.12
N ASP A 377 27.06 -6.11 -22.12
CA ASP A 377 26.58 -5.15 -23.12
C ASP A 377 25.77 -4.02 -22.50
N VAL A 378 24.78 -4.36 -21.63
CA VAL A 378 23.96 -3.37 -20.93
C VAL A 378 24.84 -2.51 -20.02
N GLY A 379 25.77 -3.10 -19.27
CA GLY A 379 26.69 -2.37 -18.40
C GLY A 379 27.55 -1.35 -19.13
N ALA A 380 28.13 -1.75 -20.26
CA ALA A 380 28.95 -0.87 -21.10
C ALA A 380 28.15 0.31 -21.68
N ARG A 381 26.91 0.06 -22.10
CA ARG A 381 26.01 1.13 -22.62
C ARG A 381 25.52 2.05 -21.52
N LEU A 382 25.26 1.50 -20.33
CA LEU A 382 24.91 2.30 -19.17
C LEU A 382 26.07 3.23 -18.75
N ASP A 383 27.33 2.76 -18.88
CA ASP A 383 28.49 3.61 -18.61
C ASP A 383 28.65 4.77 -19.61
N VAL A 384 28.15 4.62 -20.84
CA VAL A 384 28.06 5.70 -21.83
C VAL A 384 26.88 6.64 -21.54
N LEU A 385 25.76 6.10 -21.08
CA LEU A 385 24.56 6.88 -20.75
C LEU A 385 24.78 7.75 -19.50
N ILE A 386 25.30 7.16 -18.45
CA ILE A 386 25.76 7.78 -17.21
C ILE A 386 26.68 6.79 -16.48
N SER A 387 27.88 7.17 -16.15
CA SER A 387 28.81 6.32 -15.40
C SER A 387 28.46 6.26 -13.92
N SER A 388 28.97 5.25 -13.22
CA SER A 388 28.80 5.15 -11.76
C SER A 388 29.41 6.34 -11.03
N GLN A 389 30.56 6.84 -11.51
CA GLN A 389 31.25 7.98 -10.91
C GLN A 389 30.44 9.29 -11.08
N GLU A 390 29.87 9.50 -12.27
CA GLU A 390 29.00 10.66 -12.53
C GLU A 390 27.76 10.63 -11.64
N LEU A 391 27.12 9.46 -11.47
CA LEU A 391 25.94 9.31 -10.63
C LEU A 391 26.23 9.59 -9.14
N GLU A 392 27.35 9.11 -8.60
CA GLU A 392 27.77 9.40 -7.22
C GLU A 392 28.21 10.89 -7.06
N ALA A 393 28.85 11.47 -8.07
CA ALA A 393 29.20 12.88 -8.07
C ALA A 393 27.96 13.77 -8.09
N GLU A 394 26.96 13.39 -8.88
CA GLU A 394 25.68 14.09 -8.97
C GLU A 394 24.92 14.07 -7.64
N LEU A 395 24.91 12.96 -6.90
CA LEU A 395 24.35 12.93 -5.55
C LEU A 395 25.03 13.94 -4.61
N VAL A 396 26.36 14.09 -4.71
CA VAL A 396 27.10 15.07 -3.92
C VAL A 396 26.77 16.49 -4.38
N HIS A 397 26.66 16.71 -5.68
CA HIS A 397 26.29 18.00 -6.27
C HIS A 397 24.90 18.47 -5.81
N GLN A 398 23.94 17.57 -5.67
CA GLN A 398 22.56 17.89 -5.25
C GLN A 398 22.38 18.23 -3.76
N ARG A 399 23.32 17.87 -2.89
CA ARG A 399 23.20 18.09 -1.44
C ARG A 399 22.78 19.49 -1.01
N PRO A 400 23.33 20.60 -1.57
CA PRO A 400 22.93 21.95 -1.16
C PRO A 400 21.44 22.25 -1.39
N TRP A 401 20.85 21.66 -2.42
CA TRP A 401 19.44 21.92 -2.76
C TRP A 401 18.47 21.05 -1.97
N LEU A 402 18.92 19.98 -1.32
CA LEU A 402 18.05 19.16 -0.46
C LEU A 402 17.46 19.97 0.72
N ASP A 403 18.18 21.01 1.18
CA ASP A 403 17.75 21.90 2.27
C ASP A 403 17.24 23.26 1.76
N ALA A 404 17.27 23.49 0.45
CA ALA A 404 16.79 24.75 -0.12
C ALA A 404 15.29 24.92 0.09
N ALA A 405 14.87 26.11 0.52
CA ALA A 405 13.48 26.46 0.67
C ALA A 405 12.77 26.44 -0.70
N PRO A 406 11.52 25.95 -0.79
CA PRO A 406 10.73 26.00 -2.00
C PRO A 406 10.51 27.47 -2.48
N ALA A 407 10.63 27.68 -3.79
CA ALA A 407 10.26 28.94 -4.43
C ALA A 407 8.73 29.05 -4.59
N GLU A 408 8.06 27.90 -4.76
CA GLU A 408 6.61 27.81 -4.95
C GLU A 408 6.08 26.49 -4.34
N LEU A 409 4.97 26.56 -3.61
CA LEU A 409 4.22 25.40 -3.18
C LEU A 409 3.13 25.13 -4.21
N ILE A 410 3.25 24.02 -4.97
CA ILE A 410 2.32 23.63 -6.04
C ILE A 410 1.08 22.97 -5.46
N GLN A 411 1.29 22.05 -4.48
CA GLN A 411 0.23 21.27 -3.84
C GLN A 411 0.55 21.03 -2.38
N ARG A 412 -0.50 20.99 -1.54
CA ARG A 412 -0.39 20.55 -0.15
C ARG A 412 -0.70 19.07 -0.01
N GLY A 413 0.05 18.39 0.85
CA GLY A 413 -0.20 17.03 1.31
C GLY A 413 -1.16 17.00 2.50
N SER A 414 -0.94 16.06 3.41
CA SER A 414 -1.77 15.90 4.60
C SER A 414 -1.45 16.95 5.68
N GLY A 415 -2.47 17.27 6.53
CA GLY A 415 -2.27 18.19 7.66
C GLY A 415 -1.52 17.59 8.88
N TRP A 416 -1.13 16.32 8.80
CA TRP A 416 -0.54 15.65 9.97
C TRP A 416 0.88 16.14 10.29
N GLY A 417 1.65 16.52 9.28
CA GLY A 417 2.96 17.15 9.48
C GLY A 417 2.83 18.54 10.12
N ALA A 418 1.84 19.34 9.70
CA ALA A 418 1.56 20.64 10.33
C ALA A 418 1.11 20.48 11.79
N LEU A 419 0.27 19.49 12.08
CA LEU A 419 -0.15 19.18 13.44
C LEU A 419 1.05 18.81 14.35
N GLU A 420 1.97 17.99 13.86
CA GLU A 420 3.19 17.61 14.61
C GLU A 420 4.12 18.83 14.82
N ARG A 421 4.23 19.70 13.83
CA ARG A 421 4.96 20.97 13.97
C ARG A 421 4.37 21.84 15.09
N LEU A 422 3.04 22.04 15.08
CA LEU A 422 2.33 22.80 16.12
C LEU A 422 2.55 22.21 17.53
N ARG A 423 2.47 20.88 17.65
CA ARG A 423 2.75 20.22 18.92
C ARG A 423 4.15 20.51 19.43
N ARG A 424 5.16 20.37 18.58
CA ARG A 424 6.56 20.63 18.94
C ARG A 424 6.77 22.07 19.35
N GLU A 425 6.22 23.01 18.60
CA GLU A 425 6.28 24.44 18.92
C GLU A 425 5.64 24.75 20.28
N ALA A 426 4.47 24.17 20.58
CA ALA A 426 3.75 24.38 21.84
C ALA A 426 4.54 23.93 23.09
N ILE A 427 5.42 22.93 22.96
CA ILE A 427 6.20 22.41 24.09
C ILE A 427 7.71 22.74 24.00
N GLY A 428 8.11 23.51 22.98
CA GLY A 428 9.50 23.94 22.79
C GLY A 428 10.45 22.85 22.31
N GLU A 429 9.94 21.84 21.61
CA GLU A 429 10.76 20.80 20.97
C GLU A 429 11.39 21.29 19.66
N PRO A 430 12.57 20.73 19.26
CA PRO A 430 13.17 21.04 17.99
C PRO A 430 12.27 20.67 16.81
N PRO A 431 12.31 21.41 15.68
CA PRO A 431 11.60 21.04 14.48
C PRO A 431 12.07 19.67 13.96
N PHE A 432 11.14 18.89 13.43
CA PHE A 432 11.45 17.57 12.84
C PHE A 432 11.91 17.66 11.39
N ALA A 433 11.72 18.81 10.74
CA ALA A 433 12.13 19.08 9.37
C ALA A 433 12.83 20.44 9.30
N GLY A 434 13.74 20.60 8.32
CA GLY A 434 14.36 21.89 8.01
C GLY A 434 13.50 22.74 7.08
N ASP A 435 13.99 23.96 6.77
CA ASP A 435 13.29 24.98 5.94
C ASP A 435 12.94 24.51 4.52
N GLY A 436 13.57 23.43 4.07
CA GLY A 436 13.28 22.81 2.77
C GLY A 436 11.93 22.10 2.68
N LEU A 437 11.27 21.80 3.81
CA LEU A 437 9.99 21.07 3.86
C LEU A 437 8.97 21.91 4.65
N ILE A 438 8.03 22.51 3.93
CA ILE A 438 7.03 23.42 4.49
C ILE A 438 5.77 22.64 4.85
N PHE A 439 5.51 22.46 6.15
CA PHE A 439 4.26 21.91 6.69
C PHE A 439 3.44 23.06 7.29
N ASP A 440 2.73 23.81 6.44
CA ASP A 440 1.98 25.01 6.82
C ASP A 440 0.59 24.70 7.40
N ASP A 441 0.03 25.67 8.17
CA ASP A 441 -1.30 25.52 8.78
C ASP A 441 -2.43 25.41 7.76
N ALA A 442 -2.24 25.89 6.53
CA ALA A 442 -3.21 25.78 5.47
C ALA A 442 -3.43 24.34 4.97
N SER A 443 -2.58 23.39 5.41
CA SER A 443 -2.79 21.95 5.19
C SER A 443 -3.70 21.29 6.22
N LEU A 444 -3.99 21.94 7.37
CA LEU A 444 -4.88 21.44 8.40
C LEU A 444 -6.32 21.32 7.87
N THR A 445 -6.97 20.24 8.23
CA THR A 445 -8.37 19.94 7.87
C THR A 445 -9.20 19.62 9.11
N SER A 446 -10.47 19.27 8.93
CA SER A 446 -11.33 18.77 10.01
C SER A 446 -10.74 17.54 10.73
N ALA A 447 -9.85 16.78 10.08
CA ALA A 447 -9.21 15.63 10.69
C ALA A 447 -8.23 16.00 11.82
N GLN A 448 -7.58 17.15 11.72
CA GLN A 448 -6.67 17.65 12.74
C GLN A 448 -7.33 18.56 13.76
N ALA A 449 -8.51 19.11 13.48
CA ALA A 449 -9.17 20.11 14.32
C ALA A 449 -9.33 19.68 15.81
N PRO A 450 -9.74 18.44 16.16
CA PRO A 450 -9.82 18.02 17.55
C PRO A 450 -8.47 18.01 18.29
N TRP A 451 -7.39 17.73 17.55
CA TRP A 451 -6.04 17.69 18.08
C TRP A 451 -5.43 19.07 18.26
N VAL A 452 -5.74 20.01 17.37
CA VAL A 452 -5.41 21.44 17.55
C VAL A 452 -6.14 21.97 18.78
N HIS A 453 -7.42 21.64 18.95
CA HIS A 453 -8.20 22.06 20.10
C HIS A 453 -7.56 21.62 21.45
N VAL A 454 -7.07 20.38 21.53
CA VAL A 454 -6.41 19.92 22.77
C VAL A 454 -5.08 20.64 23.05
N LEU A 455 -4.36 21.06 22.01
CA LEU A 455 -3.15 21.89 22.18
C LEU A 455 -3.48 23.28 22.73
N GLU A 456 -4.56 23.89 22.25
CA GLU A 456 -4.96 25.26 22.61
C GLU A 456 -5.68 25.36 23.94
N HIS A 457 -6.51 24.37 24.28
CA HIS A 457 -7.44 24.42 25.42
C HIS A 457 -7.16 23.39 26.51
N GLY A 458 -6.32 22.38 26.23
CA GLY A 458 -5.99 21.30 27.18
C GLY A 458 -7.07 20.23 27.32
N GLU A 459 -8.18 20.35 26.60
CA GLU A 459 -9.30 19.40 26.60
C GLU A 459 -9.65 18.95 25.19
N PHE A 460 -10.18 17.73 25.07
CA PHE A 460 -10.61 17.18 23.77
C PHE A 460 -12.08 17.57 23.54
N PRO A 461 -12.43 18.10 22.36
CA PRO A 461 -13.78 18.63 22.12
C PRO A 461 -14.84 17.53 22.18
N ASP A 462 -16.08 17.91 22.43
CA ASP A 462 -17.22 17.02 22.21
C ASP A 462 -17.52 16.87 20.73
N ALA A 463 -18.18 15.77 20.36
CA ALA A 463 -18.54 15.47 18.99
C ALA A 463 -19.93 14.79 18.93
N ASP A 464 -20.60 14.92 17.80
CA ASP A 464 -21.82 14.17 17.54
C ASP A 464 -21.48 12.68 17.32
N PRO A 465 -22.02 11.74 18.14
CA PRO A 465 -21.71 10.32 18.03
C PRO A 465 -22.19 9.68 16.72
N THR A 466 -23.05 10.34 15.95
CA THR A 466 -23.49 9.89 14.63
C THR A 466 -22.53 10.31 13.51
N VAL A 467 -21.62 11.24 13.80
CA VAL A 467 -20.58 11.68 12.86
C VAL A 467 -19.34 10.82 13.01
N ALA A 468 -18.83 10.36 11.88
CA ALA A 468 -17.64 9.51 11.84
C ALA A 468 -16.37 10.26 12.32
N PRO A 469 -15.51 9.62 13.14
CA PRO A 469 -14.18 10.14 13.46
C PRO A 469 -13.36 10.36 12.18
N SER A 470 -12.72 11.52 12.05
CA SER A 470 -12.02 11.92 10.82
C SER A 470 -10.54 11.51 10.77
N GLY A 471 -10.00 10.94 11.85
CA GLY A 471 -8.61 10.46 11.91
C GLY A 471 -8.15 10.14 13.32
N TYR A 472 -7.03 9.46 13.41
CA TYR A 472 -6.47 8.98 14.67
C TYR A 472 -5.03 9.45 14.84
N VAL A 473 -4.60 9.56 16.10
CA VAL A 473 -3.21 9.82 16.52
C VAL A 473 -2.84 8.78 17.57
N ILE A 474 -1.62 8.24 17.53
CA ILE A 474 -1.19 7.19 18.46
C ILE A 474 0.16 7.46 19.14
N GLN A 475 0.81 8.57 18.78
CA GLN A 475 2.14 8.89 19.29
C GLN A 475 2.09 9.15 20.82
N PRO A 476 3.10 8.72 21.59
CA PRO A 476 3.12 8.83 23.05
C PRO A 476 2.93 10.26 23.58
N ALA A 477 3.53 11.26 22.91
CA ALA A 477 3.40 12.66 23.32
C ALA A 477 1.94 13.17 23.23
N TRP A 478 1.21 12.79 22.19
CA TRP A 478 -0.21 13.09 22.04
C TRP A 478 -1.07 12.34 23.06
N ARG A 479 -0.68 11.11 23.36
CA ARG A 479 -1.34 10.32 24.40
C ARG A 479 -1.24 10.98 25.77
N GLU A 480 -0.06 11.49 26.16
CA GLU A 480 0.13 12.22 27.42
C GLU A 480 -0.76 13.47 27.52
N LEU A 481 -0.96 14.18 26.41
CA LEU A 481 -1.90 15.32 26.34
C LEU A 481 -3.34 14.86 26.58
N LEU A 482 -3.75 13.79 25.89
CA LEU A 482 -5.13 13.26 26.00
C LEU A 482 -5.39 12.63 27.39
N GLU A 483 -4.42 11.95 27.99
CA GLU A 483 -4.54 11.41 29.36
C GLU A 483 -4.72 12.52 30.38
N ARG A 484 -4.07 13.67 30.21
CA ARG A 484 -4.30 14.85 31.07
C ARG A 484 -5.69 15.44 30.89
N SER A 485 -6.18 15.49 29.66
CA SER A 485 -7.53 16.03 29.37
C SER A 485 -8.67 15.20 29.96
N VAL A 486 -8.45 13.90 30.24
CA VAL A 486 -9.46 13.03 30.87
C VAL A 486 -9.27 12.86 32.38
N GLN A 487 -8.19 13.39 32.95
CA GLN A 487 -7.97 13.42 34.42
C GLN A 487 -8.67 14.65 35.03
N VAL A 488 -9.97 14.56 35.13
CA VAL A 488 -10.77 15.61 35.75
C VAL A 488 -10.67 15.47 37.28
N ASP A 489 -10.37 16.58 37.97
CA ASP A 489 -10.54 16.68 39.43
C ASP A 489 -11.97 17.13 39.72
N PRO A 490 -12.85 16.24 40.23
CA PRO A 490 -14.25 16.57 40.50
C PRO A 490 -14.41 17.68 41.54
N GLU A 491 -13.40 17.91 42.39
CA GLU A 491 -13.42 18.96 43.42
C GLU A 491 -13.18 20.36 42.86
N GLN A 492 -12.65 20.46 41.59
CA GLN A 492 -12.40 21.73 40.94
C GLN A 492 -13.52 22.17 39.98
N GLY A 493 -14.63 21.42 39.91
CA GLY A 493 -15.78 21.76 39.05
C GLY A 493 -15.55 21.64 37.55
N ALA A 494 -14.57 20.86 37.15
CA ALA A 494 -14.27 20.57 35.73
C ALA A 494 -15.37 19.67 35.16
N GLU A 495 -15.72 19.87 33.89
CA GLU A 495 -16.68 19.04 33.15
C GLU A 495 -16.14 17.61 32.97
N GLU A 496 -17.03 16.61 32.95
CA GLU A 496 -16.67 15.23 32.69
C GLU A 496 -16.09 15.13 31.27
N ALA A 497 -14.99 14.38 31.11
CA ALA A 497 -14.35 14.18 29.80
C ALA A 497 -15.33 13.56 28.80
N THR A 498 -15.28 14.06 27.56
CA THR A 498 -16.21 13.68 26.49
C THR A 498 -16.08 12.19 26.11
N TRP A 499 -17.15 11.61 25.57
CA TRP A 499 -17.12 10.26 25.01
C TRP A 499 -16.04 10.13 23.91
N PHE A 500 -15.81 11.21 23.16
CA PHE A 500 -14.86 11.26 22.04
C PHE A 500 -13.41 11.21 22.52
N ALA A 501 -13.09 11.89 23.64
CA ALA A 501 -11.79 11.78 24.29
C ALA A 501 -11.50 10.33 24.73
N TRP A 502 -12.47 9.67 25.39
CA TRP A 502 -12.34 8.28 25.80
C TRP A 502 -12.22 7.31 24.63
N LEU A 503 -12.93 7.56 23.52
CA LEU A 503 -12.79 6.76 22.30
C LEU A 503 -11.34 6.78 21.78
N HIS A 504 -10.78 7.99 21.58
CA HIS A 504 -9.42 8.16 21.08
C HIS A 504 -8.35 7.65 22.04
N LEU A 505 -8.52 7.87 23.33
CA LEU A 505 -7.61 7.33 24.36
C LEU A 505 -7.59 5.80 24.34
N GLY A 506 -8.73 5.17 24.13
CA GLY A 506 -8.82 3.72 23.94
C GLY A 506 -8.02 3.23 22.75
N VAL A 507 -8.09 3.93 21.58
CA VAL A 507 -7.30 3.60 20.40
C VAL A 507 -5.80 3.73 20.67
N MET A 508 -5.36 4.79 21.35
CA MET A 508 -3.96 5.00 21.72
C MET A 508 -3.42 3.90 22.66
N ARG A 509 -4.22 3.53 23.66
CA ARG A 509 -3.87 2.45 24.60
C ARG A 509 -3.78 1.10 23.93
N TYR A 510 -4.72 0.80 23.04
CA TYR A 510 -4.68 -0.43 22.24
C TYR A 510 -3.43 -0.48 21.35
N ALA A 511 -3.13 0.59 20.65
CA ALA A 511 -1.91 0.70 19.80
C ALA A 511 -0.61 0.51 20.61
N SER A 512 -0.63 0.83 21.90
CA SER A 512 0.48 0.61 22.84
C SER A 512 0.48 -0.78 23.51
N GLY A 513 -0.44 -1.67 23.13
CA GLY A 513 -0.57 -3.02 23.71
C GLY A 513 -1.28 -3.09 25.06
N GLU A 514 -1.85 -1.97 25.56
CA GLU A 514 -2.55 -1.88 26.84
C GLU A 514 -4.05 -2.23 26.68
N VAL A 515 -4.33 -3.47 26.22
CA VAL A 515 -5.66 -3.91 25.76
C VAL A 515 -6.74 -3.72 26.82
N GLU A 516 -6.49 -4.07 28.09
CA GLU A 516 -7.49 -3.91 29.16
C GLU A 516 -7.79 -2.44 29.46
N ARG A 517 -6.77 -1.58 29.48
CA ARG A 517 -6.96 -0.13 29.65
C ARG A 517 -7.67 0.51 28.44
N ALA A 518 -7.45 -0.03 27.25
CA ALA A 518 -8.20 0.37 26.06
C ALA A 518 -9.68 0.00 26.20
N ARG A 519 -9.98 -1.22 26.65
CA ARG A 519 -11.34 -1.69 26.92
C ARG A 519 -12.05 -0.79 27.93
N GLU A 520 -11.40 -0.48 29.06
CA GLU A 520 -11.93 0.44 30.07
C GLU A 520 -12.27 1.82 29.49
N ALA A 521 -11.39 2.37 28.65
CA ALA A 521 -11.62 3.66 28.00
C ALA A 521 -12.84 3.61 27.07
N TRP A 522 -13.00 2.56 26.28
CA TRP A 522 -14.16 2.40 25.40
C TRP A 522 -15.46 2.14 26.17
N GLU A 523 -15.42 1.44 27.31
CA GLU A 523 -16.57 1.31 28.20
C GLU A 523 -16.99 2.66 28.82
N ARG A 524 -15.99 3.50 29.19
CA ARG A 524 -16.24 4.88 29.59
C ARG A 524 -16.88 5.70 28.48
N SER A 525 -16.32 5.63 27.24
CA SER A 525 -16.91 6.28 26.08
C SER A 525 -18.38 5.91 25.91
N MET A 526 -18.72 4.61 26.00
CA MET A 526 -20.09 4.11 25.91
C MET A 526 -20.99 4.58 27.06
N THR A 527 -20.42 4.79 28.24
CA THR A 527 -21.16 5.26 29.44
C THR A 527 -21.51 6.74 29.32
N VAL A 528 -20.57 7.56 28.80
CA VAL A 528 -20.80 9.01 28.61
C VAL A 528 -21.79 9.21 27.46
N CYS A 529 -21.59 8.54 26.34
CA CYS A 529 -22.50 8.57 25.21
C CYS A 529 -22.42 7.25 24.42
N ALA A 530 -23.57 6.60 24.21
CA ALA A 530 -23.64 5.41 23.38
C ALA A 530 -23.25 5.76 21.93
N ASN A 531 -22.25 5.04 21.36
CA ASN A 531 -21.72 5.31 20.03
C ASN A 531 -21.28 4.03 19.32
N PRO A 532 -21.38 3.95 17.98
CA PRO A 532 -21.02 2.74 17.23
C PRO A 532 -19.52 2.44 17.25
N TRP A 533 -18.69 3.44 17.39
CA TRP A 533 -17.23 3.36 17.32
C TRP A 533 -16.63 2.58 18.49
N ALA A 534 -16.98 2.97 19.72
CA ALA A 534 -16.54 2.26 20.92
C ALA A 534 -17.19 0.87 21.02
N ALA A 535 -18.47 0.72 20.64
CA ALA A 535 -19.14 -0.58 20.62
C ALA A 535 -18.44 -1.57 19.68
N ARG A 536 -18.05 -1.14 18.47
CA ARG A 536 -17.28 -1.95 17.53
C ARG A 536 -15.91 -2.31 18.09
N ASN A 537 -15.18 -1.37 18.69
CA ASN A 537 -13.85 -1.63 19.26
C ASN A 537 -13.92 -2.65 20.40
N LEU A 538 -14.94 -2.55 21.28
CA LEU A 538 -15.22 -3.54 22.32
C LEU A 538 -15.55 -4.92 21.75
N ALA A 539 -16.33 -4.98 20.65
CA ALA A 539 -16.63 -6.23 19.96
C ALA A 539 -15.36 -6.93 19.48
N LEU A 540 -14.44 -6.16 18.88
CA LEU A 540 -13.18 -6.69 18.36
C LEU A 540 -12.30 -7.28 19.48
N VAL A 541 -12.12 -6.55 20.59
CA VAL A 541 -11.34 -7.04 21.74
C VAL A 541 -11.98 -8.29 22.34
N ALA A 542 -13.31 -8.32 22.48
CA ALA A 542 -14.01 -9.51 22.96
C ALA A 542 -13.80 -10.72 22.04
N TRP A 543 -13.80 -10.52 20.72
CA TRP A 543 -13.50 -11.55 19.74
C TRP A 543 -12.06 -12.08 19.86
N GLU A 544 -11.06 -11.20 20.00
CA GLU A 544 -9.65 -11.58 20.17
C GLU A 544 -9.40 -12.49 21.36
N VAL A 545 -10.10 -12.26 22.47
CA VAL A 545 -9.97 -13.08 23.68
C VAL A 545 -10.96 -14.25 23.75
N GLY A 546 -11.69 -14.52 22.65
CA GLY A 546 -12.61 -15.66 22.53
C GLY A 546 -13.95 -15.50 23.27
N ARG A 547 -14.31 -14.28 23.72
CA ARG A 547 -15.62 -14.00 24.32
C ARG A 547 -16.67 -13.76 23.23
N LEU A 548 -17.03 -14.83 22.52
CA LEU A 548 -17.81 -14.76 21.28
C LEU A 548 -19.23 -14.20 21.46
N ASP A 549 -19.91 -14.49 22.57
CA ASP A 549 -21.26 -13.97 22.84
C ASP A 549 -21.23 -12.47 23.10
N GLU A 550 -20.23 -11.97 23.84
CA GLU A 550 -20.01 -10.54 24.05
C GLU A 550 -19.66 -9.84 22.74
N ALA A 551 -18.74 -10.41 21.95
CA ALA A 551 -18.39 -9.89 20.64
C ALA A 551 -19.62 -9.76 19.73
N THR A 552 -20.46 -10.81 19.68
CA THR A 552 -21.70 -10.80 18.91
C THR A 552 -22.64 -9.68 19.36
N ALA A 553 -22.88 -9.55 20.67
CA ALA A 553 -23.77 -8.52 21.22
C ALA A 553 -23.29 -7.11 20.90
N ARG A 554 -21.97 -6.86 21.02
CA ARG A 554 -21.36 -5.56 20.73
C ARG A 554 -21.37 -5.21 19.22
N TYR A 555 -21.13 -6.19 18.32
CA TYR A 555 -21.27 -5.96 16.89
C TYR A 555 -22.72 -5.65 16.49
N VAL A 556 -23.70 -6.38 17.04
CA VAL A 556 -25.12 -6.09 16.84
C VAL A 556 -25.45 -4.67 17.32
N GLN A 557 -24.99 -4.29 18.52
CA GLN A 557 -25.17 -2.95 19.07
C GLN A 557 -24.57 -1.87 18.17
N ALA A 558 -23.34 -2.06 17.70
CA ALA A 558 -22.66 -1.10 16.82
C ALA A 558 -23.43 -0.91 15.50
N LEU A 559 -23.83 -2.02 14.86
CA LEU A 559 -24.54 -1.97 13.59
C LEU A 559 -25.96 -1.38 13.72
N GLN A 560 -26.64 -1.58 14.86
CA GLN A 560 -27.95 -0.93 15.13
C GLN A 560 -27.81 0.59 15.26
N MET A 561 -26.68 1.11 15.75
CA MET A 561 -26.41 2.56 15.85
C MET A 561 -25.94 3.17 14.51
N ALA A 562 -25.32 2.38 13.64
CA ALA A 562 -24.83 2.83 12.33
C ALA A 562 -25.15 1.81 11.21
N PRO A 563 -26.44 1.57 10.89
CA PRO A 563 -26.85 0.48 10.01
C PRO A 563 -26.45 0.63 8.54
N THR A 564 -26.12 1.84 8.11
CA THR A 564 -25.72 2.15 6.72
C THR A 564 -24.21 2.28 6.54
N LEU A 565 -23.43 2.14 7.62
CA LEU A 565 -21.97 2.22 7.55
C LEU A 565 -21.41 0.94 6.91
N LEU A 566 -21.13 0.99 5.61
CA LEU A 566 -20.70 -0.17 4.82
C LEU A 566 -19.46 -0.88 5.40
N PRO A 567 -18.37 -0.19 5.81
CA PRO A 567 -17.23 -0.86 6.43
C PRO A 567 -17.58 -1.65 7.69
N LEU A 568 -18.45 -1.11 8.55
CA LEU A 568 -18.91 -1.80 9.76
C LEU A 568 -19.77 -3.01 9.41
N MET A 569 -20.64 -2.89 8.42
CA MET A 569 -21.49 -4.00 7.95
C MET A 569 -20.64 -5.15 7.40
N ILE A 570 -19.62 -4.85 6.59
CA ILE A 570 -18.69 -5.85 6.05
C ILE A 570 -17.93 -6.55 7.19
N GLU A 571 -17.33 -5.77 8.10
CA GLU A 571 -16.59 -6.33 9.24
C GLU A 571 -17.50 -7.20 10.14
N CYS A 572 -18.68 -6.70 10.46
CA CYS A 572 -19.67 -7.42 11.26
C CYS A 572 -20.03 -8.76 10.59
N GLY A 573 -20.33 -8.77 9.29
CA GLY A 573 -20.63 -10.00 8.54
C GLY A 573 -19.48 -10.99 8.55
N GLN A 574 -18.26 -10.54 8.27
CA GLN A 574 -17.05 -11.37 8.31
C GLN A 574 -16.86 -12.02 9.69
N LYS A 575 -17.00 -11.24 10.76
CA LYS A 575 -16.80 -11.73 12.13
C LYS A 575 -17.92 -12.64 12.58
N LEU A 576 -19.19 -12.32 12.32
CA LEU A 576 -20.32 -13.16 12.70
C LEU A 576 -20.27 -14.51 11.97
N ILE A 577 -19.95 -14.54 10.68
CA ILE A 577 -19.77 -15.78 9.93
C ILE A 577 -18.62 -16.60 10.52
N ALA A 578 -17.46 -15.97 10.77
CA ALA A 578 -16.30 -16.63 11.39
C ALA A 578 -16.58 -17.21 12.78
N MET A 579 -17.47 -16.58 13.55
CA MET A 579 -17.92 -17.05 14.87
C MET A 579 -19.04 -18.12 14.78
N GLY A 580 -19.50 -18.50 13.59
CA GLY A 580 -20.64 -19.39 13.39
C GLY A 580 -21.99 -18.77 13.71
N ARG A 581 -22.09 -17.45 13.83
CA ARG A 581 -23.32 -16.68 14.10
C ARG A 581 -24.03 -16.26 12.82
N VAL A 582 -24.12 -17.20 11.86
CA VAL A 582 -24.61 -16.96 10.51
C VAL A 582 -26.05 -16.41 10.49
N GLN A 583 -26.95 -16.99 11.31
CA GLN A 583 -28.34 -16.54 11.35
C GLN A 583 -28.44 -15.10 11.88
N THR A 584 -27.66 -14.74 12.89
CA THR A 584 -27.62 -13.36 13.40
C THR A 584 -27.23 -12.36 12.31
N TRP A 585 -26.28 -12.74 11.46
CA TRP A 585 -25.90 -11.90 10.31
C TRP A 585 -27.05 -11.74 9.30
N LEU A 586 -27.72 -12.83 8.95
CA LEU A 586 -28.86 -12.79 8.02
C LEU A 586 -30.02 -11.96 8.58
N ASP A 587 -30.33 -12.12 9.87
CA ASP A 587 -31.38 -11.36 10.55
C ASP A 587 -31.07 -9.85 10.56
N LEU A 588 -29.81 -9.46 10.78
CA LEU A 588 -29.39 -8.06 10.72
C LEU A 588 -29.56 -7.45 9.32
N LEU A 589 -29.25 -8.21 8.26
CA LEU A 589 -29.47 -7.79 6.89
C LEU A 589 -30.95 -7.60 6.56
N ASP A 590 -31.81 -8.47 7.08
CA ASP A 590 -33.25 -8.43 6.84
C ASP A 590 -33.93 -7.29 7.59
N VAL A 591 -33.56 -7.03 8.86
CA VAL A 591 -34.08 -5.91 9.66
C VAL A 591 -33.70 -4.57 9.01
N ALA A 592 -32.45 -4.40 8.62
CA ALA A 592 -31.99 -3.19 7.94
C ALA A 592 -32.75 -2.91 6.61
N SER A 593 -33.34 -3.95 6.00
CA SER A 593 -34.16 -3.82 4.79
C SER A 593 -35.59 -3.39 5.06
N ALA A 594 -36.13 -3.60 6.27
CA ALA A 594 -37.54 -3.39 6.59
C ALA A 594 -37.89 -1.94 7.00
N ASP A 595 -36.92 -1.18 7.51
CA ASP A 595 -37.15 0.13 8.17
C ASP A 595 -37.21 1.36 7.26
N GLY A 596 -37.52 1.21 5.96
CA GLY A 596 -37.71 2.35 5.04
C GLY A 596 -36.44 2.99 4.51
N GLN A 597 -35.25 2.56 4.93
CA GLN A 597 -33.94 2.89 4.33
C GLN A 597 -33.64 2.00 3.10
N VAL A 598 -34.70 1.47 2.50
CA VAL A 598 -34.66 0.38 1.51
C VAL A 598 -33.78 0.70 0.30
N GLN A 599 -33.68 1.97 -0.12
CA GLN A 599 -32.93 2.30 -1.32
C GLN A 599 -31.42 2.37 -1.08
N GLU A 600 -31.00 2.86 0.07
CA GLU A 600 -29.61 2.90 0.50
C GLU A 600 -29.10 1.50 0.84
N MET A 601 -29.87 0.73 1.60
CA MET A 601 -29.56 -0.66 1.93
C MET A 601 -29.57 -1.57 0.71
N ALA A 602 -30.46 -1.35 -0.27
CA ALA A 602 -30.43 -2.08 -1.53
C ALA A 602 -29.13 -1.78 -2.33
N GLY A 603 -28.61 -0.56 -2.22
CA GLY A 603 -27.30 -0.18 -2.75
C GLY A 603 -26.17 -0.92 -2.05
N LEU A 604 -26.17 -0.96 -0.71
CA LEU A 604 -25.20 -1.68 0.11
C LEU A 604 -25.23 -3.20 -0.16
N ARG A 605 -26.40 -3.80 -0.24
CA ARG A 605 -26.56 -5.23 -0.59
C ARG A 605 -26.01 -5.59 -1.98
N ARG A 606 -25.94 -4.65 -2.89
CA ARG A 606 -25.33 -4.84 -4.22
C ARG A 606 -23.79 -4.78 -4.15
N ALA A 607 -23.18 -4.26 -3.07
CA ALA A 607 -21.74 -4.29 -2.90
C ALA A 607 -21.23 -5.73 -2.99
N GLY A 608 -20.24 -5.97 -3.82
CA GLY A 608 -19.77 -7.32 -4.13
C GLY A 608 -19.32 -8.10 -2.90
N ARG A 609 -18.68 -7.44 -1.93
CA ARG A 609 -18.27 -8.07 -0.67
C ARG A 609 -19.48 -8.54 0.17
N ILE A 610 -20.54 -7.77 0.26
CA ILE A 610 -21.77 -8.19 0.97
C ILE A 610 -22.41 -9.39 0.28
N ARG A 611 -22.48 -9.40 -1.07
CA ARG A 611 -22.98 -10.56 -1.83
C ARG A 611 -22.15 -11.81 -1.58
N LEU A 612 -20.82 -11.68 -1.52
CA LEU A 612 -19.93 -12.80 -1.18
C LEU A 612 -20.22 -13.34 0.24
N LEU A 613 -20.37 -12.46 1.23
CA LEU A 613 -20.71 -12.83 2.60
C LEU A 613 -22.10 -13.47 2.69
N GLU A 614 -23.07 -13.00 1.94
CA GLU A 614 -24.39 -13.66 1.81
C GLU A 614 -24.28 -15.08 1.23
N GLY A 615 -23.42 -15.25 0.21
CA GLY A 615 -23.15 -16.58 -0.37
C GLY A 615 -22.49 -17.53 0.62
N GLN A 616 -21.53 -17.07 1.39
CA GLN A 616 -20.89 -17.85 2.44
C GLN A 616 -21.89 -18.22 3.55
N ALA A 617 -22.75 -17.30 3.95
CA ALA A 617 -23.82 -17.56 4.90
C ALA A 617 -24.86 -18.56 4.36
N ALA A 618 -25.32 -18.41 3.12
CA ALA A 618 -26.23 -19.32 2.46
C ALA A 618 -25.65 -20.74 2.35
N LEU A 619 -24.36 -20.86 2.03
CA LEU A 619 -23.67 -22.13 2.00
C LEU A 619 -23.64 -22.79 3.40
N ALA A 620 -23.35 -22.04 4.44
CA ALA A 620 -23.32 -22.53 5.82
C ALA A 620 -24.69 -22.99 6.33
N THR A 621 -25.79 -22.39 5.85
CA THR A 621 -27.18 -22.82 6.14
C THR A 621 -27.70 -23.86 5.17
N GLY A 622 -26.95 -24.15 4.11
CA GLY A 622 -27.29 -25.13 3.10
C GLY A 622 -28.30 -24.66 2.05
N ASP A 623 -28.48 -23.36 1.88
CA ASP A 623 -29.30 -22.75 0.82
C ASP A 623 -28.48 -22.66 -0.48
N LEU A 624 -28.42 -23.81 -1.18
CA LEU A 624 -27.63 -23.94 -2.42
C LEU A 624 -28.21 -23.13 -3.59
N ASP A 625 -29.52 -22.89 -3.61
CA ASP A 625 -30.15 -22.11 -4.68
C ASP A 625 -29.70 -20.63 -4.61
N ARG A 626 -29.63 -20.09 -3.40
CA ARG A 626 -29.11 -18.75 -3.18
C ARG A 626 -27.64 -18.64 -3.57
N VAL A 627 -26.80 -19.62 -3.22
CA VAL A 627 -25.38 -19.64 -3.65
C VAL A 627 -25.29 -19.72 -5.18
N ALA A 628 -26.08 -20.58 -5.83
CA ALA A 628 -26.08 -20.72 -7.29
C ALA A 628 -26.41 -19.41 -8.01
N SER A 629 -27.30 -18.59 -7.44
CA SER A 629 -27.66 -17.28 -8.02
C SER A 629 -26.53 -16.26 -8.09
N LEU A 630 -25.45 -16.46 -7.32
CA LEU A 630 -24.26 -15.58 -7.35
C LEU A 630 -23.35 -15.87 -8.55
N PHE A 631 -23.48 -17.05 -9.17
CA PHE A 631 -22.61 -17.48 -10.26
C PHE A 631 -23.16 -17.10 -11.65
N ASP A 632 -24.02 -16.10 -11.71
CA ASP A 632 -24.62 -15.56 -12.95
C ASP A 632 -23.65 -14.70 -13.80
N GLY A 633 -22.40 -14.51 -13.33
CA GLY A 633 -21.39 -13.68 -13.97
C GLY A 633 -21.40 -12.22 -13.53
N THR A 634 -22.31 -11.81 -12.63
CA THR A 634 -22.42 -10.42 -12.16
C THR A 634 -21.71 -10.17 -10.81
N LEU A 635 -21.22 -11.23 -10.14
CA LEU A 635 -20.49 -11.07 -8.88
C LEU A 635 -19.11 -10.47 -9.12
N VAL A 636 -18.94 -9.23 -8.72
CA VAL A 636 -17.65 -8.54 -8.68
C VAL A 636 -17.41 -8.07 -7.26
N VAL A 637 -16.26 -8.42 -6.68
CA VAL A 637 -15.84 -8.00 -5.35
C VAL A 637 -14.71 -6.98 -5.53
N ASP A 638 -14.99 -5.73 -5.22
CA ASP A 638 -14.08 -4.61 -5.54
C ASP A 638 -12.82 -4.60 -4.68
N ASP A 639 -12.94 -5.07 -3.44
CA ASP A 639 -11.91 -5.07 -2.40
C ASP A 639 -11.20 -6.43 -2.23
N LEU A 640 -11.17 -7.27 -3.28
CA LEU A 640 -10.39 -8.51 -3.26
C LEU A 640 -8.93 -8.22 -2.95
N ARG A 641 -8.42 -8.94 -1.94
CA ARG A 641 -7.02 -8.83 -1.55
C ARG A 641 -6.14 -9.75 -2.40
N GLU A 642 -4.89 -9.36 -2.63
CA GLU A 642 -3.91 -10.23 -3.26
C GLU A 642 -3.83 -11.59 -2.54
N GLY A 643 -3.91 -12.67 -3.31
CA GLY A 643 -3.91 -14.04 -2.78
C GLY A 643 -5.21 -14.48 -2.11
N GLU A 644 -6.27 -13.67 -2.08
CA GLU A 644 -7.58 -14.07 -1.57
C GLU A 644 -8.22 -15.09 -2.51
N VAL A 645 -8.65 -16.22 -1.94
CA VAL A 645 -9.26 -17.35 -2.68
C VAL A 645 -10.73 -17.53 -2.35
N SER A 646 -11.37 -16.58 -1.67
CA SER A 646 -12.75 -16.68 -1.18
C SER A 646 -13.78 -16.98 -2.27
N LEU A 647 -13.62 -16.40 -3.46
CA LEU A 647 -14.50 -16.64 -4.61
C LEU A 647 -14.34 -18.06 -5.16
N SER A 648 -13.12 -18.50 -5.39
CA SER A 648 -12.86 -19.86 -5.89
C SER A 648 -13.20 -20.93 -4.85
N GLN A 649 -13.01 -20.62 -3.55
CA GLN A 649 -13.41 -21.53 -2.47
C GLN A 649 -14.93 -21.67 -2.38
N LEU A 650 -15.68 -20.55 -2.46
CA LEU A 650 -17.15 -20.59 -2.49
C LEU A 650 -17.68 -21.45 -3.66
N TRP A 651 -17.04 -21.35 -4.84
CA TRP A 651 -17.36 -22.18 -6.00
C TRP A 651 -17.15 -23.66 -5.71
N TYR A 652 -16.02 -24.06 -5.17
CA TYR A 652 -15.73 -25.46 -4.87
C TYR A 652 -16.63 -26.01 -3.76
N ASP A 653 -16.82 -25.26 -2.68
CA ASP A 653 -17.65 -25.67 -1.55
C ASP A 653 -19.12 -25.84 -1.97
N TYR A 654 -19.63 -24.98 -2.85
CA TYR A 654 -20.95 -25.14 -3.45
C TYR A 654 -21.09 -26.48 -4.22
N HIS A 655 -20.13 -26.77 -5.09
CA HIS A 655 -20.15 -27.99 -5.87
C HIS A 655 -19.99 -29.27 -5.01
N MET A 656 -19.14 -29.19 -3.97
CA MET A 656 -19.00 -30.30 -3.01
C MET A 656 -20.31 -30.56 -2.28
N GLN A 657 -20.97 -29.57 -1.72
CA GLN A 657 -22.25 -29.75 -1.04
C GLN A 657 -23.36 -30.20 -1.98
N ARG A 658 -23.40 -29.65 -3.19
CA ARG A 658 -24.36 -30.04 -4.20
C ARG A 658 -24.22 -31.52 -4.59
N LEU A 659 -23.02 -32.00 -4.91
CA LEU A 659 -22.77 -33.39 -5.28
C LEU A 659 -22.99 -34.33 -4.10
N SER A 660 -22.53 -33.95 -2.90
CA SER A 660 -22.79 -34.73 -1.68
C SER A 660 -24.29 -35.02 -1.49
N ARG A 661 -25.15 -34.01 -1.68
CA ARG A 661 -26.61 -34.17 -1.57
C ARG A 661 -27.23 -34.99 -2.71
N LEU A 662 -26.74 -34.80 -3.94
CA LEU A 662 -27.29 -35.46 -5.11
C LEU A 662 -26.94 -36.96 -5.16
N GLU A 663 -25.74 -37.33 -4.72
CA GLU A 663 -25.17 -38.66 -4.84
C GLU A 663 -25.12 -39.42 -3.50
N ASP A 664 -25.54 -38.78 -2.41
CA ASP A 664 -25.47 -39.30 -1.04
C ASP A 664 -24.07 -39.78 -0.64
N VAL A 665 -23.03 -38.94 -0.96
CA VAL A 665 -21.62 -39.20 -0.67
C VAL A 665 -21.07 -38.22 0.39
N PRO A 666 -20.10 -38.63 1.22
CA PRO A 666 -19.51 -37.73 2.21
C PRO A 666 -18.73 -36.62 1.53
N VAL A 667 -18.66 -35.46 2.21
CA VAL A 667 -17.72 -34.36 1.85
C VAL A 667 -16.35 -34.72 2.40
N ASP A 668 -15.47 -35.22 1.52
CA ASP A 668 -14.12 -35.66 1.85
C ASP A 668 -13.10 -35.25 0.77
N ASP A 669 -11.83 -35.56 0.99
CA ASP A 669 -10.74 -35.24 0.07
C ASP A 669 -10.93 -35.84 -1.34
N ALA A 670 -11.61 -37.00 -1.43
CA ALA A 670 -11.86 -37.64 -2.72
C ALA A 670 -12.94 -36.89 -3.53
N LEU A 671 -13.99 -36.42 -2.85
CA LEU A 671 -14.99 -35.54 -3.46
C LEU A 671 -14.36 -34.19 -3.84
N GLU A 672 -13.52 -33.61 -2.99
CA GLU A 672 -12.83 -32.37 -3.31
C GLU A 672 -11.96 -32.52 -4.56
N ALA A 673 -11.14 -33.55 -4.64
CA ALA A 673 -10.28 -33.82 -5.81
C ALA A 673 -11.12 -34.02 -7.09
N ARG A 674 -12.29 -34.66 -6.98
CA ARG A 674 -13.23 -34.82 -8.09
C ARG A 674 -13.84 -33.48 -8.51
N VAL A 675 -14.30 -32.66 -7.56
CA VAL A 675 -14.87 -31.33 -7.82
C VAL A 675 -13.86 -30.43 -8.51
N ARG A 676 -12.64 -30.39 -8.02
CA ARG A 676 -11.55 -29.56 -8.64
C ARG A 676 -11.28 -29.97 -10.08
N ARG A 677 -11.42 -31.24 -10.43
CA ARG A 677 -11.22 -31.75 -11.80
C ARG A 677 -12.43 -31.49 -12.71
N GLU A 678 -13.67 -31.70 -12.21
CA GLU A 678 -14.89 -31.70 -13.01
C GLU A 678 -15.57 -30.31 -13.09
N TYR A 679 -15.29 -29.44 -12.13
CA TYR A 679 -15.86 -28.10 -12.02
C TYR A 679 -14.73 -27.06 -11.88
N PRO A 680 -13.97 -26.79 -12.96
CA PRO A 680 -12.92 -25.75 -12.92
C PRO A 680 -13.54 -24.41 -12.56
N VAL A 681 -12.77 -23.57 -11.86
CA VAL A 681 -13.21 -22.23 -11.47
C VAL A 681 -13.44 -21.40 -12.74
N PRO A 682 -14.62 -20.77 -12.92
CA PRO A 682 -14.84 -19.85 -14.03
C PRO A 682 -13.85 -18.67 -13.99
N ALA A 683 -13.38 -18.21 -15.16
CA ALA A 683 -12.37 -17.15 -15.26
C ALA A 683 -12.73 -15.86 -14.49
N PHE A 684 -14.02 -15.50 -14.40
CA PHE A 684 -14.44 -14.30 -13.67
C PHE A 684 -14.33 -14.42 -12.14
N LEU A 685 -14.19 -15.65 -11.60
CA LEU A 685 -13.99 -15.94 -10.17
C LEU A 685 -12.54 -16.35 -9.86
N ASP A 686 -11.68 -16.52 -10.85
CA ASP A 686 -10.33 -17.04 -10.66
C ASP A 686 -9.30 -15.92 -10.45
N PHE A 687 -8.99 -15.64 -9.19
CA PHE A 687 -7.96 -14.71 -8.76
C PHE A 687 -6.78 -15.43 -8.09
N ARG A 688 -6.63 -16.75 -8.31
CA ARG A 688 -5.56 -17.55 -7.69
C ARG A 688 -4.21 -17.27 -8.33
N ILE A 689 -3.36 -16.52 -7.65
CA ILE A 689 -2.01 -16.15 -8.12
C ILE A 689 -0.96 -17.27 -8.00
N SER A 690 -1.26 -18.31 -7.22
CA SER A 690 -0.39 -19.49 -7.05
C SER A 690 -0.67 -20.62 -8.04
N ALA A 691 -1.77 -20.54 -8.81
CA ALA A 691 -2.14 -21.56 -9.78
C ALA A 691 -1.35 -21.40 -11.08
N GLU A 692 -0.89 -22.52 -11.63
CA GLU A 692 -0.36 -22.62 -13.00
C GLU A 692 -1.49 -22.94 -13.98
N ARG A 693 -1.24 -22.73 -15.31
CA ARG A 693 -2.18 -23.11 -16.36
C ARG A 693 -2.46 -24.62 -16.35
#